data_c2ecb7445fe6b16e56fe072a7485f7bd
#
_entry.id   c2ecb7445fe6b16e56fe072a7485f7bd
#
_cell.length_a   1.000
_cell.length_b   1.000
_cell.length_c   1.000
_cell.angle_alpha   90.00
_cell.angle_beta   90.00
_cell.angle_gamma   90.00
#
_symmetry.space_group_name_H-M   'P 1'
#
loop_
_entity.id
_entity.type
_entity.pdbx_description
1 polymer ?
#
loop_
_entity_poly.entity_id
_entity_poly.type
_entity_poly.pdbx_seq_one_letter_code
_entity_poly.pdbx_strand_id
1 'polypeptide(L)'
;MPDVFVYSRGDLLYVQSAVAVKSFTVRDLAGVVQETPVLRRDSLPDGGFLTTLAADRLQRWSPSRPCLYELSLDEAPALRFGHCEYGTFGNQAVLLNGQAVYLRGYIRGIVAHDHPNMTGKSLKEACIKNIRQAKKYGFNLVRFHSTVPSAEFVEAADELGMLIHAEIGFSYEYDEAGNKKNLSMDNAIWEAVIRRYRNSPSLAIFCIGNEMHNSGHHPEVKHLYEVGKSLAPNKLIMDNSGWGEYDRDSADLFSQHIAYFFPFKKHAGMFKSDQCWRFNGSAYDVKLEELRHIGGADVSVRRQCTPLRPMLAHEALHYIDIPDYTALQAKFQAFVAAQSEEYLRENEIEEPRYLRELPKLVKRKKLEDIYPDYVRASRKFKETCTKAYLERLRLSDICGFEMLQFSDCLKYENKNGIVDFFDDDKGICPDWMRQFNDDSVLLAELPKENFHSGEKISLSISLSHFGELENPDGVLELHLREGAQSRLLYRGEKFILVPGLQKLVELSLELPACRKAQKYELLASFKGEHIDIKNSWSFWRYPQARLLRRPQLELKHSGFASFVASLPLMQSEPGELLLTDQLNDYTLELLEQGRDVLLVYHRDDPWNQYYLPGALERCKPCIWDRGSNLGSILHKAWLQEALASEKYGDLNLYALLEEAYKVNLDDFPVLPDEYFSGVDKPVRDRMKGLLHGVKDFIDEDTLRRFSHLFALRVGQGSLSVCTFNKDSWQDPAAASLFASLLEHLPEKEIRAELGLSELREYLQAQTARGPRREDVMNHFWEIDNKPVEDTLFWEECGVNLAKKK
;
A
#
# COMPACT_ATOMS: atom_id res chain seq x y z
N MET A 1 -13.72 21.74 -35.17
CA MET A 1 -13.02 20.96 -36.22
C MET A 1 -13.93 19.81 -36.64
N PRO A 2 -13.92 19.39 -37.91
CA PRO A 2 -14.60 18.14 -38.23
C PRO A 2 -14.03 17.03 -37.34
N ASP A 3 -14.89 16.11 -36.89
CA ASP A 3 -14.51 14.99 -36.00
C ASP A 3 -13.60 14.04 -36.79
N VAL A 4 -12.27 14.18 -36.59
CA VAL A 4 -11.26 13.34 -37.21
C VAL A 4 -10.73 12.39 -36.16
N PHE A 5 -10.76 11.10 -36.49
CA PHE A 5 -10.23 10.07 -35.62
C PHE A 5 -9.11 9.28 -36.30
N VAL A 6 -7.95 9.19 -35.64
CA VAL A 6 -6.78 8.47 -36.13
C VAL A 6 -6.47 7.32 -35.15
N TYR A 7 -6.40 6.10 -35.65
CA TYR A 7 -6.04 4.94 -34.84
C TYR A 7 -5.22 3.91 -35.61
N SER A 8 -4.46 3.13 -34.88
CA SER A 8 -3.56 2.11 -35.44
C SER A 8 -4.12 0.71 -35.23
N ARG A 9 -3.87 -0.18 -36.19
CA ARG A 9 -3.95 -1.64 -36.04
C ARG A 9 -2.81 -2.29 -36.81
N GLY A 10 -1.90 -2.97 -36.09
CA GLY A 10 -0.67 -3.46 -36.71
C GLY A 10 0.08 -2.31 -37.39
N ASP A 11 0.56 -2.53 -38.60
CA ASP A 11 1.31 -1.57 -39.41
C ASP A 11 0.42 -0.69 -40.30
N LEU A 12 -0.86 -0.54 -39.90
CA LEU A 12 -1.84 0.30 -40.60
C LEU A 12 -2.31 1.45 -39.72
N LEU A 13 -2.48 2.60 -40.36
CA LEU A 13 -3.09 3.77 -39.76
C LEU A 13 -4.47 4.00 -40.42
N TYR A 14 -5.49 4.11 -39.62
CA TYR A 14 -6.88 4.37 -40.04
C TYR A 14 -7.22 5.80 -39.69
N VAL A 15 -7.70 6.54 -40.69
CA VAL A 15 -8.16 7.93 -40.55
C VAL A 15 -9.64 7.98 -40.90
N GLN A 16 -10.48 8.19 -39.89
CA GLN A 16 -11.91 8.40 -40.03
C GLN A 16 -12.21 9.89 -40.05
N SER A 17 -13.01 10.34 -41.00
CA SER A 17 -13.40 11.75 -41.17
C SER A 17 -14.83 11.89 -41.63
N ALA A 18 -15.50 12.99 -41.26
CA ALA A 18 -16.87 13.29 -41.70
C ALA A 18 -16.92 13.73 -43.16
N VAL A 19 -15.83 14.17 -43.74
CA VAL A 19 -15.74 14.64 -45.13
C VAL A 19 -14.64 13.91 -45.87
N ALA A 20 -14.78 13.81 -47.22
CA ALA A 20 -13.76 13.20 -48.06
C ALA A 20 -12.48 14.04 -48.06
N VAL A 21 -11.34 13.43 -47.68
CA VAL A 21 -10.03 14.08 -47.65
C VAL A 21 -9.23 13.70 -48.91
N LYS A 22 -8.66 14.70 -49.56
CA LYS A 22 -7.88 14.52 -50.81
C LYS A 22 -6.43 14.18 -50.53
N SER A 23 -5.81 14.89 -49.58
CA SER A 23 -4.37 14.75 -49.25
C SER A 23 -4.17 14.47 -47.77
N PHE A 24 -3.17 13.61 -47.48
CA PHE A 24 -2.72 13.23 -46.17
C PHE A 24 -1.22 13.48 -46.06
N THR A 25 -0.77 14.19 -45.04
CA THR A 25 0.66 14.37 -44.79
C THR A 25 0.93 14.08 -43.30
N VAL A 26 1.78 13.10 -43.06
CA VAL A 26 2.25 12.77 -41.68
C VAL A 26 3.65 13.36 -41.53
N ARG A 27 3.88 14.08 -40.42
CA ARG A 27 5.19 14.64 -40.07
C ARG A 27 5.53 14.20 -38.63
N ASP A 28 6.84 14.01 -38.38
CA ASP A 28 7.28 13.96 -36.99
C ASP A 28 7.31 15.38 -36.37
N LEU A 29 7.56 15.48 -35.07
CA LEU A 29 7.60 16.78 -34.39
C LEU A 29 8.79 17.69 -34.81
N ALA A 30 9.77 17.13 -35.52
CA ALA A 30 10.84 17.92 -36.19
C ALA A 30 10.41 18.47 -37.55
N GLY A 31 9.19 18.14 -38.00
CA GLY A 31 8.63 18.58 -39.26
C GLY A 31 9.00 17.70 -40.50
N VAL A 32 9.70 16.59 -40.27
CA VAL A 32 10.09 15.67 -41.35
C VAL A 32 8.89 14.85 -41.81
N VAL A 33 8.61 14.89 -43.10
CA VAL A 33 7.52 14.12 -43.73
C VAL A 33 7.85 12.63 -43.69
N GLN A 34 6.90 11.86 -43.16
CA GLN A 34 6.97 10.41 -43.10
C GLN A 34 6.24 9.80 -44.28
N GLU A 35 6.77 8.74 -44.83
CA GLU A 35 6.16 8.03 -45.95
C GLU A 35 5.01 7.13 -45.47
N THR A 36 3.77 7.56 -45.71
CA THR A 36 2.53 6.87 -45.30
C THR A 36 1.57 6.79 -46.48
N PRO A 37 1.84 5.92 -47.47
CA PRO A 37 0.98 5.84 -48.66
C PRO A 37 -0.44 5.43 -48.36
N VAL A 38 -1.39 6.02 -49.07
CA VAL A 38 -2.82 5.64 -48.99
C VAL A 38 -3.01 4.27 -49.67
N LEU A 39 -3.50 3.32 -48.92
CA LEU A 39 -3.77 1.97 -49.40
C LEU A 39 -5.24 1.77 -49.84
N ARG A 40 -6.19 2.40 -49.13
CA ARG A 40 -7.60 2.21 -49.35
C ARG A 40 -8.39 3.42 -48.86
N ARG A 41 -9.56 3.64 -49.51
CA ARG A 41 -10.56 4.63 -49.11
C ARG A 41 -11.97 3.99 -49.20
N ASP A 42 -12.72 4.09 -48.13
CA ASP A 42 -14.05 3.54 -47.98
C ASP A 42 -15.05 4.61 -47.55
N SER A 43 -16.29 4.53 -48.02
CA SER A 43 -17.39 5.28 -47.46
C SER A 43 -18.03 4.49 -46.34
N LEU A 44 -18.30 5.14 -45.20
CA LEU A 44 -18.95 4.52 -44.07
C LEU A 44 -20.49 4.62 -44.15
N PRO A 45 -21.25 3.69 -43.54
CA PRO A 45 -22.69 3.70 -43.56
C PRO A 45 -23.34 4.98 -43.02
N ASP A 46 -22.67 5.68 -42.11
CA ASP A 46 -23.10 6.95 -41.51
C ASP A 46 -22.78 8.19 -42.36
N GLY A 47 -22.29 7.98 -43.60
CA GLY A 47 -21.90 9.04 -44.53
C GLY A 47 -20.48 9.57 -44.36
N GLY A 48 -19.73 9.05 -43.39
CA GLY A 48 -18.30 9.38 -43.19
C GLY A 48 -17.38 8.61 -44.14
N PHE A 49 -16.08 8.83 -43.99
CA PHE A 49 -15.00 8.22 -44.79
C PHE A 49 -13.96 7.58 -43.89
N LEU A 50 -13.45 6.43 -44.31
CA LEU A 50 -12.34 5.73 -43.70
C LEU A 50 -11.20 5.61 -44.72
N THR A 51 -10.06 6.20 -44.40
CA THR A 51 -8.85 6.05 -45.21
C THR A 51 -7.83 5.22 -44.45
N THR A 52 -7.30 4.19 -45.15
CA THR A 52 -6.23 3.35 -44.58
C THR A 52 -4.90 3.76 -45.20
N LEU A 53 -3.92 4.04 -44.36
CA LEU A 53 -2.53 4.39 -44.73
C LEU A 53 -1.57 3.28 -44.27
N ALA A 54 -0.49 3.05 -45.00
CA ALA A 54 0.61 2.25 -44.47
C ALA A 54 1.35 3.02 -43.37
N ALA A 55 1.72 2.34 -42.30
CA ALA A 55 2.40 2.92 -41.15
C ALA A 55 3.61 2.10 -40.68
N ASP A 56 4.08 1.15 -41.48
CA ASP A 56 5.20 0.26 -41.23
C ASP A 56 6.54 1.00 -40.97
N ARG A 57 6.63 2.25 -41.41
CA ARG A 57 7.82 3.12 -41.21
C ARG A 57 7.66 4.06 -39.99
N LEU A 58 6.50 4.14 -39.40
CA LEU A 58 6.29 4.95 -38.20
C LEU A 58 6.79 4.21 -36.97
N GLN A 59 7.55 4.90 -36.13
CA GLN A 59 7.93 4.37 -34.84
C GLN A 59 6.69 4.30 -33.92
N ARG A 60 6.54 3.18 -33.23
CA ARG A 60 5.44 3.00 -32.30
C ARG A 60 5.65 3.83 -31.03
N TRP A 61 4.58 4.46 -30.59
CA TRP A 61 4.54 5.17 -29.33
C TRP A 61 4.46 4.17 -28.16
N SER A 62 5.26 4.41 -27.12
CA SER A 62 5.19 3.68 -25.84
C SER A 62 5.68 4.54 -24.69
N PRO A 63 5.50 4.12 -23.41
CA PRO A 63 6.02 4.82 -22.25
C PRO A 63 7.55 5.05 -22.27
N SER A 64 8.31 4.14 -22.84
CA SER A 64 9.77 4.27 -22.99
C SER A 64 10.19 5.06 -24.24
N ARG A 65 9.32 5.10 -25.25
CA ARG A 65 9.58 5.77 -26.55
C ARG A 65 8.34 6.56 -27.00
N PRO A 66 8.09 7.75 -26.46
CA PRO A 66 6.89 8.55 -26.73
C PRO A 66 6.98 9.30 -28.07
N CYS A 67 7.02 8.55 -29.19
CA CYS A 67 7.09 9.11 -30.54
C CYS A 67 5.74 9.67 -30.98
N LEU A 68 5.68 10.94 -31.31
CA LEU A 68 4.46 11.65 -31.74
C LEU A 68 4.60 12.15 -33.17
N TYR A 69 3.46 12.22 -33.85
CA TYR A 69 3.33 12.70 -35.22
C TYR A 69 2.21 13.72 -35.33
N GLU A 70 2.26 14.51 -36.39
CA GLU A 70 1.26 15.44 -36.83
C GLU A 70 0.67 14.98 -38.16
N LEU A 71 -0.65 14.77 -38.21
CA LEU A 71 -1.40 14.49 -39.43
C LEU A 71 -2.06 15.76 -39.94
N SER A 72 -1.70 16.21 -41.11
CA SER A 72 -2.37 17.27 -41.88
C SER A 72 -3.32 16.65 -42.87
N LEU A 73 -4.58 17.16 -42.92
CA LEU A 73 -5.64 16.75 -43.81
C LEU A 73 -6.03 17.93 -44.68
N ASP A 74 -5.71 17.94 -45.97
CA ASP A 74 -5.92 19.09 -46.84
C ASP A 74 -5.39 20.40 -46.20
N GLU A 75 -6.28 21.40 -46.04
CA GLU A 75 -5.95 22.71 -45.42
C GLU A 75 -6.33 22.75 -43.91
N ALA A 76 -6.81 21.63 -43.32
CA ALA A 76 -7.20 21.59 -41.94
C ALA A 76 -5.99 21.70 -40.96
N PRO A 77 -6.19 22.24 -39.74
CA PRO A 77 -5.15 22.20 -38.73
C PRO A 77 -4.63 20.79 -38.48
N ALA A 78 -3.32 20.67 -38.27
CA ALA A 78 -2.67 19.39 -38.00
C ALA A 78 -3.23 18.76 -36.69
N LEU A 79 -3.45 17.45 -36.74
CA LEU A 79 -3.86 16.63 -35.60
C LEU A 79 -2.67 15.87 -35.06
N ARG A 80 -2.35 16.02 -33.77
CA ARG A 80 -1.30 15.24 -33.11
C ARG A 80 -1.79 13.86 -32.76
N PHE A 81 -0.98 12.83 -32.99
CA PHE A 81 -1.26 11.44 -32.66
C PHE A 81 0.01 10.64 -32.39
N GLY A 82 -0.13 9.45 -31.81
CA GLY A 82 0.93 8.44 -31.68
C GLY A 82 0.50 7.13 -32.37
N HIS A 83 1.45 6.47 -33.04
CA HIS A 83 1.21 5.16 -33.65
C HIS A 83 1.24 4.06 -32.58
N CYS A 84 0.08 3.72 -32.00
CA CYS A 84 -0.04 2.67 -31.00
C CYS A 84 -1.44 2.02 -30.99
N GLU A 85 -1.50 0.82 -30.44
CA GLU A 85 -2.75 0.09 -30.21
C GLU A 85 -2.71 -0.62 -28.85
N TYR A 86 -3.88 -0.70 -28.21
CA TYR A 86 -4.08 -1.42 -26.97
C TYR A 86 -4.97 -2.64 -27.19
N GLY A 87 -4.76 -3.68 -26.40
CA GLY A 87 -5.53 -4.88 -26.43
C GLY A 87 -5.33 -5.74 -25.18
N THR A 88 -5.89 -6.93 -25.18
CA THR A 88 -5.71 -7.93 -24.13
C THR A 88 -5.41 -9.30 -24.73
N PHE A 89 -4.68 -10.11 -23.99
CA PHE A 89 -4.44 -11.50 -24.32
C PHE A 89 -5.16 -12.39 -23.30
N GLY A 90 -6.40 -12.80 -23.67
CA GLY A 90 -7.26 -13.55 -22.77
C GLY A 90 -7.46 -12.82 -21.43
N ASN A 91 -7.26 -13.56 -20.34
CA ASN A 91 -7.26 -13.03 -18.97
C ASN A 91 -5.83 -12.87 -18.39
N GLN A 92 -4.80 -12.97 -19.22
CA GLN A 92 -3.42 -13.07 -18.78
C GLN A 92 -2.68 -11.72 -18.82
N ALA A 93 -2.91 -10.90 -19.85
CA ALA A 93 -2.12 -9.71 -20.03
C ALA A 93 -2.87 -8.57 -20.74
N VAL A 94 -2.50 -7.35 -20.39
CA VAL A 94 -2.75 -6.15 -21.19
C VAL A 94 -1.65 -6.04 -22.24
N LEU A 95 -2.02 -5.68 -23.46
CA LEU A 95 -1.10 -5.51 -24.58
C LEU A 95 -1.00 -4.04 -24.98
N LEU A 96 0.22 -3.60 -25.24
CA LEU A 96 0.54 -2.36 -25.95
C LEU A 96 1.38 -2.73 -27.19
N ASN A 97 0.91 -2.37 -28.37
CA ASN A 97 1.59 -2.71 -29.64
C ASN A 97 1.83 -4.22 -29.83
N GLY A 98 0.92 -5.07 -29.31
CA GLY A 98 1.03 -6.51 -29.36
C GLY A 98 1.96 -7.15 -28.34
N GLN A 99 2.66 -6.36 -27.53
CA GLN A 99 3.52 -6.84 -26.45
C GLN A 99 2.83 -6.70 -25.09
N ALA A 100 3.04 -7.69 -24.20
CA ALA A 100 2.51 -7.64 -22.85
C ALA A 100 3.16 -6.52 -22.04
N VAL A 101 2.34 -5.73 -21.33
CA VAL A 101 2.78 -4.65 -20.46
C VAL A 101 2.27 -4.89 -19.04
N TYR A 102 3.15 -4.72 -18.03
CA TYR A 102 2.75 -4.72 -16.63
C TYR A 102 2.41 -3.29 -16.21
N LEU A 103 1.17 -3.06 -15.82
CA LEU A 103 0.66 -1.75 -15.45
C LEU A 103 1.12 -1.37 -14.04
N ARG A 104 1.95 -0.35 -13.92
CA ARG A 104 2.46 0.19 -12.65
C ARG A 104 1.87 1.56 -12.43
N GLY A 105 0.64 1.55 -11.91
CA GLY A 105 -0.19 2.74 -11.83
C GLY A 105 -0.15 3.43 -10.48
N TYR A 106 -0.50 4.71 -10.50
CA TYR A 106 -0.83 5.50 -9.32
C TYR A 106 -2.12 6.28 -9.53
N ILE A 107 -2.77 6.64 -8.44
CA ILE A 107 -4.05 7.35 -8.45
C ILE A 107 -3.82 8.83 -8.23
N ARG A 108 -4.57 9.64 -8.97
CA ARG A 108 -4.65 11.09 -8.88
C ARG A 108 -6.12 11.54 -8.98
N GLY A 109 -6.46 12.69 -8.37
CA GLY A 109 -7.77 13.29 -8.56
C GLY A 109 -8.93 12.59 -7.86
N ILE A 110 -8.72 12.05 -6.65
CA ILE A 110 -9.79 11.44 -5.83
C ILE A 110 -10.95 12.44 -5.62
N VAL A 111 -10.62 13.72 -5.50
CA VAL A 111 -11.55 14.84 -5.55
C VAL A 111 -10.89 15.92 -6.41
N ALA A 112 -11.64 16.64 -7.20
CA ALA A 112 -11.12 17.67 -8.13
C ALA A 112 -10.16 18.70 -7.49
N HIS A 113 -10.19 18.84 -6.17
CA HIS A 113 -9.38 19.79 -5.40
C HIS A 113 -8.19 19.17 -4.65
N ASP A 114 -7.93 17.87 -4.79
CA ASP A 114 -6.94 17.17 -3.97
C ASP A 114 -5.49 17.40 -4.42
N HIS A 115 -5.29 17.88 -5.65
CA HIS A 115 -3.96 18.09 -6.22
C HIS A 115 -3.82 19.52 -6.77
N PRO A 116 -3.76 20.54 -5.90
CA PRO A 116 -3.52 21.91 -6.32
C PRO A 116 -2.16 22.05 -7.01
N ASN A 117 -2.01 23.06 -7.85
CA ASN A 117 -0.73 23.35 -8.47
C ASN A 117 0.27 23.92 -7.46
N MET A 118 1.10 23.09 -6.88
CA MET A 118 2.12 23.47 -5.89
C MET A 118 3.50 23.74 -6.53
N THR A 119 3.55 24.07 -7.82
CA THR A 119 4.81 24.40 -8.48
C THR A 119 5.09 25.89 -8.56
N GLY A 120 4.07 26.74 -8.42
CA GLY A 120 4.13 28.18 -8.69
C GLY A 120 4.27 28.51 -10.18
N LYS A 121 3.97 27.54 -11.07
CA LYS A 121 4.15 27.63 -12.52
C LYS A 121 2.84 27.34 -13.24
N SER A 122 2.88 27.26 -14.56
CA SER A 122 1.72 26.85 -15.36
C SER A 122 1.24 25.43 -15.01
N LEU A 123 -0.05 25.15 -15.27
CA LEU A 123 -0.61 23.83 -15.03
C LEU A 123 0.13 22.75 -15.80
N LYS A 124 0.55 23.01 -17.05
CA LYS A 124 1.33 22.07 -17.86
C LYS A 124 2.69 21.73 -17.20
N GLU A 125 3.39 22.73 -16.64
CA GLU A 125 4.65 22.50 -15.92
C GLU A 125 4.45 21.67 -14.66
N ALA A 126 3.33 21.87 -13.95
CA ALA A 126 2.96 21.03 -12.80
C ALA A 126 2.70 19.56 -13.23
N CYS A 127 1.98 19.36 -14.33
CA CYS A 127 1.73 18.02 -14.89
C CYS A 127 3.05 17.34 -15.30
N ILE A 128 3.94 18.07 -15.98
CA ILE A 128 5.26 17.57 -16.37
C ILE A 128 6.08 17.16 -15.13
N LYS A 129 6.08 17.98 -14.06
CA LYS A 129 6.76 17.65 -12.81
C LYS A 129 6.25 16.35 -12.21
N ASN A 130 4.92 16.21 -12.08
CA ASN A 130 4.30 15.00 -11.53
C ASN A 130 4.66 13.75 -12.33
N ILE A 131 4.52 13.79 -13.66
CA ILE A 131 4.83 12.65 -14.54
C ILE A 131 6.30 12.27 -14.45
N ARG A 132 7.22 13.25 -14.48
CA ARG A 132 8.67 12.98 -14.37
C ARG A 132 9.03 12.35 -13.03
N GLN A 133 8.45 12.84 -11.95
CA GLN A 133 8.64 12.23 -10.64
C GLN A 133 8.08 10.80 -10.60
N ALA A 134 6.87 10.56 -11.08
CA ALA A 134 6.30 9.22 -11.10
C ALA A 134 7.15 8.23 -11.92
N LYS A 135 7.64 8.64 -13.09
CA LYS A 135 8.56 7.83 -13.92
C LYS A 135 9.89 7.54 -13.23
N LYS A 136 10.41 8.49 -12.45
CA LYS A 136 11.64 8.30 -11.65
C LYS A 136 11.48 7.14 -10.65
N TYR A 137 10.27 6.93 -10.12
CA TYR A 137 9.92 5.83 -9.22
C TYR A 137 9.43 4.56 -9.94
N GLY A 138 9.48 4.51 -11.26
CA GLY A 138 9.14 3.33 -12.07
C GLY A 138 7.66 3.21 -12.46
N PHE A 139 6.82 4.20 -12.21
CA PHE A 139 5.42 4.20 -12.66
C PHE A 139 5.31 4.42 -14.18
N ASN A 140 4.34 3.77 -14.81
CA ASN A 140 4.04 3.91 -16.24
C ASN A 140 2.57 4.20 -16.53
N LEU A 141 1.70 4.25 -15.50
CA LEU A 141 0.28 4.51 -15.60
C LEU A 141 -0.16 5.52 -14.54
N VAL A 142 -1.10 6.41 -14.86
CA VAL A 142 -1.85 7.22 -13.91
C VAL A 142 -3.34 6.98 -14.07
N ARG A 143 -4.04 6.72 -12.97
CA ARG A 143 -5.49 6.68 -12.92
C ARG A 143 -6.04 8.01 -12.39
N PHE A 144 -6.96 8.60 -13.12
CA PHE A 144 -7.75 9.74 -12.66
C PHE A 144 -9.03 9.22 -12.01
N HIS A 145 -9.05 9.20 -10.68
CA HIS A 145 -10.17 8.67 -9.91
C HIS A 145 -11.37 9.61 -9.97
N SER A 146 -12.49 9.12 -10.49
CA SER A 146 -13.76 9.84 -10.58
C SER A 146 -13.66 11.21 -11.26
N THR A 147 -12.69 11.36 -12.18
CA THR A 147 -12.48 12.61 -12.92
C THR A 147 -11.77 12.36 -14.24
N VAL A 148 -11.91 13.32 -15.14
CA VAL A 148 -11.23 13.32 -16.44
C VAL A 148 -9.99 14.20 -16.35
N PRO A 149 -8.82 13.76 -16.89
CA PRO A 149 -7.63 14.57 -16.87
C PRO A 149 -7.79 15.88 -17.65
N SER A 150 -7.05 16.91 -17.25
CA SER A 150 -6.97 18.14 -18.03
C SER A 150 -6.24 17.91 -19.37
N ALA A 151 -6.46 18.80 -20.34
CA ALA A 151 -5.76 18.73 -21.62
C ALA A 151 -4.24 18.83 -21.45
N GLU A 152 -3.78 19.67 -20.53
CA GLU A 152 -2.36 19.88 -20.21
C GLU A 152 -1.72 18.60 -19.66
N PHE A 153 -2.46 17.82 -18.87
CA PHE A 153 -1.95 16.54 -18.36
C PHE A 153 -1.85 15.51 -19.49
N VAL A 154 -2.86 15.41 -20.35
CA VAL A 154 -2.87 14.48 -21.49
C VAL A 154 -1.74 14.82 -22.45
N GLU A 155 -1.54 16.09 -22.80
CA GLU A 155 -0.43 16.53 -23.64
C GLU A 155 0.94 16.18 -23.03
N ALA A 156 1.12 16.45 -21.72
CA ALA A 156 2.35 16.10 -21.02
C ALA A 156 2.58 14.58 -20.98
N ALA A 157 1.53 13.78 -20.81
CA ALA A 157 1.59 12.33 -20.80
C ALA A 157 1.93 11.77 -22.19
N ASP A 158 1.37 12.34 -23.28
CA ASP A 158 1.72 11.99 -24.65
C ASP A 158 3.19 12.25 -24.95
N GLU A 159 3.72 13.41 -24.49
CA GLU A 159 5.10 13.84 -24.71
C GLU A 159 6.12 13.06 -23.86
N LEU A 160 5.75 12.66 -22.64
CA LEU A 160 6.67 12.03 -21.68
C LEU A 160 6.50 10.51 -21.59
N GLY A 161 5.48 9.93 -22.22
CA GLY A 161 5.21 8.50 -22.16
C GLY A 161 4.66 8.04 -20.80
N MET A 162 3.45 8.49 -20.44
CA MET A 162 2.71 8.02 -19.28
C MET A 162 1.34 7.55 -19.73
N LEU A 163 0.98 6.28 -19.46
CA LEU A 163 -0.34 5.76 -19.75
C LEU A 163 -1.37 6.45 -18.85
N ILE A 164 -2.59 6.65 -19.35
CA ILE A 164 -3.69 7.24 -18.61
C ILE A 164 -4.87 6.28 -18.55
N HIS A 165 -5.41 6.09 -17.34
CA HIS A 165 -6.70 5.53 -17.05
C HIS A 165 -7.61 6.70 -16.64
N ALA A 166 -8.52 7.10 -17.53
CA ALA A 166 -9.47 8.19 -17.29
C ALA A 166 -10.82 7.62 -16.87
N GLU A 167 -11.29 8.01 -15.69
CA GLU A 167 -12.55 7.56 -15.13
C GLU A 167 -13.55 8.73 -15.09
N ILE A 168 -14.76 8.53 -15.65
CA ILE A 168 -15.71 9.65 -15.85
C ILE A 168 -16.40 10.11 -14.58
N GLY A 169 -16.27 9.33 -13.51
CA GLY A 169 -16.79 9.71 -12.22
C GLY A 169 -18.25 9.36 -11.97
N PHE A 170 -18.82 8.46 -12.76
CA PHE A 170 -20.04 7.80 -12.34
C PHE A 170 -19.70 6.94 -11.12
N SER A 171 -20.10 7.42 -9.96
CA SER A 171 -19.91 6.73 -8.69
C SER A 171 -21.27 6.34 -8.11
N TYR A 172 -21.24 5.82 -6.91
CA TYR A 172 -22.47 5.44 -6.26
C TYR A 172 -23.32 6.65 -5.84
N GLU A 173 -24.62 6.57 -6.08
CA GLU A 173 -25.64 7.26 -5.31
C GLU A 173 -26.19 6.35 -4.22
N TYR A 174 -26.81 6.95 -3.22
CA TYR A 174 -27.58 6.25 -2.22
C TYR A 174 -29.06 6.54 -2.43
N ASP A 175 -29.92 5.51 -2.34
CA ASP A 175 -31.37 5.70 -2.33
C ASP A 175 -31.84 6.26 -0.97
N GLU A 176 -33.15 6.58 -0.87
CA GLU A 176 -33.75 7.11 0.37
C GLU A 176 -33.62 6.15 1.57
N ALA A 177 -33.43 4.86 1.31
CA ALA A 177 -33.21 3.84 2.33
C ALA A 177 -31.73 3.68 2.72
N GLY A 178 -30.83 4.44 2.07
CA GLY A 178 -29.38 4.38 2.31
C GLY A 178 -28.67 3.25 1.56
N ASN A 179 -29.30 2.59 0.58
CA ASN A 179 -28.65 1.62 -0.27
C ASN A 179 -27.94 2.31 -1.42
N LYS A 180 -26.75 1.81 -1.79
CA LYS A 180 -26.05 2.30 -2.97
C LYS A 180 -26.83 1.99 -4.24
N LYS A 181 -26.99 2.98 -5.12
CA LYS A 181 -27.54 2.82 -6.47
C LYS A 181 -26.58 3.45 -7.48
N ASN A 182 -26.62 2.98 -8.72
CA ASN A 182 -25.88 3.61 -9.80
C ASN A 182 -26.55 4.91 -10.21
N LEU A 183 -25.74 5.92 -10.53
CA LEU A 183 -26.22 7.14 -11.17
C LEU A 183 -26.79 6.82 -12.55
N SER A 184 -27.77 7.59 -12.97
CA SER A 184 -28.15 7.66 -14.38
C SER A 184 -26.98 8.22 -15.18
N MET A 185 -26.57 7.49 -16.22
CA MET A 185 -25.36 7.78 -16.98
C MET A 185 -25.70 8.62 -18.20
N ASP A 186 -24.96 9.72 -18.40
CA ASP A 186 -25.15 10.60 -19.56
C ASP A 186 -24.25 10.15 -20.72
N ASN A 187 -24.88 9.55 -21.73
CA ASN A 187 -24.21 9.14 -22.96
C ASN A 187 -23.48 10.30 -23.64
N ALA A 188 -24.00 11.52 -23.60
CA ALA A 188 -23.40 12.66 -24.25
C ALA A 188 -22.05 13.05 -23.59
N ILE A 189 -21.98 12.98 -22.26
CA ILE A 189 -20.72 13.20 -21.52
C ILE A 189 -19.70 12.10 -21.88
N TRP A 190 -20.12 10.84 -21.88
CA TRP A 190 -19.27 9.71 -22.23
C TRP A 190 -18.68 9.84 -23.65
N GLU A 191 -19.54 10.10 -24.64
CA GLU A 191 -19.11 10.32 -26.02
C GLU A 191 -18.18 11.51 -26.15
N ALA A 192 -18.51 12.64 -25.52
CA ALA A 192 -17.70 13.87 -25.59
C ALA A 192 -16.29 13.64 -25.06
N VAL A 193 -16.13 12.93 -23.92
CA VAL A 193 -14.83 12.61 -23.35
C VAL A 193 -14.01 11.69 -24.27
N ILE A 194 -14.63 10.64 -24.81
CA ILE A 194 -13.96 9.73 -25.73
C ILE A 194 -13.52 10.47 -26.99
N ARG A 195 -14.41 11.21 -27.65
CA ARG A 195 -14.10 11.99 -28.86
C ARG A 195 -12.98 13.00 -28.64
N ARG A 196 -12.93 13.63 -27.46
CA ARG A 196 -11.89 14.59 -27.09
C ARG A 196 -10.48 13.94 -27.01
N TYR A 197 -10.38 12.73 -26.45
CA TYR A 197 -9.09 12.15 -26.10
C TYR A 197 -8.72 10.87 -26.88
N ARG A 198 -9.58 10.32 -27.74
CA ARG A 198 -9.31 9.06 -28.46
C ARG A 198 -8.09 9.09 -29.38
N ASN A 199 -7.67 10.28 -29.81
CA ASN A 199 -6.46 10.48 -30.63
C ASN A 199 -5.16 10.51 -29.80
N SER A 200 -5.26 10.73 -28.48
CA SER A 200 -4.10 10.73 -27.60
C SER A 200 -3.54 9.33 -27.41
N PRO A 201 -2.25 9.09 -27.70
CA PRO A 201 -1.66 7.79 -27.50
C PRO A 201 -1.56 7.39 -26.02
N SER A 202 -1.33 8.33 -25.11
CA SER A 202 -1.21 8.05 -23.67
C SER A 202 -2.51 7.56 -23.04
N LEU A 203 -3.68 7.96 -23.58
CA LEU A 203 -4.96 7.55 -23.04
C LEU A 203 -5.24 6.09 -23.40
N ALA A 204 -4.89 5.18 -22.47
CA ALA A 204 -4.98 3.74 -22.66
C ALA A 204 -6.35 3.17 -22.29
N ILE A 205 -6.93 3.67 -21.19
CA ILE A 205 -8.15 3.13 -20.59
C ILE A 205 -9.16 4.26 -20.39
N PHE A 206 -10.38 4.03 -20.89
CA PHE A 206 -11.57 4.80 -20.53
C PHE A 206 -12.41 3.96 -19.57
N CYS A 207 -12.75 4.50 -18.40
CA CYS A 207 -13.57 3.83 -17.40
C CYS A 207 -14.88 4.58 -17.16
N ILE A 208 -15.98 3.84 -17.11
CA ILE A 208 -17.33 4.40 -16.95
C ILE A 208 -17.53 4.93 -15.54
N GLY A 209 -17.08 4.19 -14.52
CA GLY A 209 -17.28 4.65 -13.15
C GLY A 209 -16.47 3.90 -12.09
N ASN A 210 -16.67 4.31 -10.83
CA ASN A 210 -15.96 3.79 -9.66
C ASN A 210 -16.90 3.12 -8.68
N GLU A 211 -16.56 1.90 -8.25
CA GLU A 211 -17.25 1.16 -7.18
C GLU A 211 -18.78 1.06 -7.38
N MET A 212 -19.22 0.94 -8.63
CA MET A 212 -20.65 0.82 -8.95
C MET A 212 -21.17 -0.60 -8.65
N HIS A 213 -22.37 -0.69 -8.11
CA HIS A 213 -23.04 -1.97 -7.85
C HIS A 213 -23.65 -2.54 -9.12
N ASN A 214 -23.55 -3.85 -9.32
CA ASN A 214 -24.12 -4.58 -10.45
C ASN A 214 -23.74 -4.01 -11.83
N SER A 215 -22.55 -3.42 -11.96
CA SER A 215 -22.14 -2.78 -13.21
C SER A 215 -22.18 -3.76 -14.40
N GLY A 216 -21.73 -4.98 -14.20
CA GLY A 216 -21.65 -6.00 -15.25
C GLY A 216 -23.00 -6.46 -15.82
N HIS A 217 -24.09 -6.28 -15.10
CA HIS A 217 -25.45 -6.68 -15.51
C HIS A 217 -26.37 -5.47 -15.79
N HIS A 218 -25.83 -4.25 -15.66
CA HIS A 218 -26.61 -3.04 -15.88
C HIS A 218 -26.70 -2.70 -17.38
N PRO A 219 -27.92 -2.60 -17.99
CA PRO A 219 -28.05 -2.38 -19.43
C PRO A 219 -27.38 -1.09 -19.93
N GLU A 220 -27.42 -0.01 -19.14
CA GLU A 220 -26.78 1.27 -19.49
C GLU A 220 -25.26 1.15 -19.51
N VAL A 221 -24.64 0.42 -18.57
CA VAL A 221 -23.20 0.18 -18.54
C VAL A 221 -22.76 -0.60 -19.76
N LYS A 222 -23.53 -1.65 -20.12
CA LYS A 222 -23.26 -2.43 -21.32
C LYS A 222 -23.38 -1.58 -22.60
N HIS A 223 -24.39 -0.73 -22.68
CA HIS A 223 -24.54 0.21 -23.78
C HIS A 223 -23.38 1.19 -23.88
N LEU A 224 -22.95 1.78 -22.76
CA LEU A 224 -21.80 2.70 -22.74
C LEU A 224 -20.49 1.99 -23.14
N TYR A 225 -20.31 0.75 -22.75
CA TYR A 225 -19.17 -0.07 -23.21
C TYR A 225 -19.19 -0.22 -24.75
N GLU A 226 -20.32 -0.58 -25.34
CA GLU A 226 -20.50 -0.73 -26.78
C GLU A 226 -20.23 0.59 -27.53
N VAL A 227 -20.75 1.70 -27.00
CA VAL A 227 -20.47 3.05 -27.52
C VAL A 227 -18.97 3.36 -27.44
N GLY A 228 -18.34 3.09 -26.30
CA GLY A 228 -16.92 3.29 -26.11
C GLY A 228 -16.07 2.52 -27.11
N LYS A 229 -16.37 1.25 -27.32
CA LYS A 229 -15.68 0.40 -28.32
C LYS A 229 -15.91 0.85 -29.76
N SER A 230 -17.08 1.39 -30.07
CA SER A 230 -17.38 1.92 -31.41
C SER A 230 -16.59 3.21 -31.69
N LEU A 231 -16.43 4.09 -30.68
CA LEU A 231 -15.76 5.39 -30.83
C LEU A 231 -14.22 5.30 -30.70
N ALA A 232 -13.71 4.31 -29.98
CA ALA A 232 -12.29 4.12 -29.73
C ALA A 232 -11.90 2.62 -29.73
N PRO A 233 -11.97 1.93 -30.90
CA PRO A 233 -11.78 0.49 -31.00
C PRO A 233 -10.37 -0.01 -30.66
N ASN A 234 -9.37 0.88 -30.66
CA ASN A 234 -8.00 0.62 -30.30
C ASN A 234 -7.66 0.95 -28.84
N LYS A 235 -8.66 1.27 -28.01
CA LYS A 235 -8.51 1.59 -26.60
C LYS A 235 -9.17 0.52 -25.72
N LEU A 236 -8.76 0.46 -24.44
CA LEU A 236 -9.41 -0.37 -23.45
C LEU A 236 -10.57 0.39 -22.81
N ILE A 237 -11.69 -0.30 -22.66
CA ILE A 237 -12.88 0.21 -21.99
C ILE A 237 -13.11 -0.61 -20.73
N MET A 238 -13.23 0.05 -19.59
CA MET A 238 -13.65 -0.54 -18.32
C MET A 238 -15.07 -0.08 -17.97
N ASP A 239 -15.85 -0.99 -17.48
CA ASP A 239 -17.19 -0.69 -16.97
C ASP A 239 -17.12 -0.05 -15.58
N ASN A 240 -16.25 -0.56 -14.72
CA ASN A 240 -16.19 -0.18 -13.31
C ASN A 240 -14.81 -0.43 -12.72
N SER A 241 -14.34 0.49 -11.91
CA SER A 241 -13.15 0.32 -11.06
C SER A 241 -13.54 -0.19 -9.67
N GLY A 242 -12.74 -1.10 -9.10
CA GLY A 242 -12.83 -1.52 -7.70
C GLY A 242 -13.36 -2.93 -7.48
N TRP A 243 -14.47 -3.29 -8.04
CA TRP A 243 -15.05 -4.62 -7.95
C TRP A 243 -16.01 -4.90 -9.11
N GLY A 244 -16.62 -6.06 -9.13
CA GLY A 244 -17.60 -6.46 -10.14
C GLY A 244 -17.57 -7.96 -10.39
N GLU A 245 -18.52 -8.42 -11.17
CA GLU A 245 -18.69 -9.81 -11.56
C GLU A 245 -17.57 -10.27 -12.51
N TYR A 246 -17.14 -11.53 -12.38
CA TYR A 246 -16.05 -12.09 -13.21
C TYR A 246 -16.52 -12.65 -14.56
N ASP A 247 -17.83 -12.82 -14.73
CA ASP A 247 -18.47 -13.35 -15.96
C ASP A 247 -19.03 -12.25 -16.88
N ARG A 248 -18.85 -10.96 -16.50
CA ARG A 248 -19.31 -9.85 -17.34
C ARG A 248 -18.50 -9.71 -18.62
N ASP A 249 -19.15 -9.32 -19.69
CA ASP A 249 -18.56 -9.13 -21.03
C ASP A 249 -18.43 -7.65 -21.46
N SER A 250 -18.85 -6.73 -20.59
CA SER A 250 -18.87 -5.28 -20.82
C SER A 250 -17.61 -4.56 -20.34
N ALA A 251 -16.48 -5.24 -20.30
CA ALA A 251 -15.18 -4.65 -19.96
C ALA A 251 -14.03 -5.39 -20.67
N ASP A 252 -12.99 -4.67 -21.04
CA ASP A 252 -11.74 -5.24 -21.57
C ASP A 252 -10.76 -5.60 -20.45
N LEU A 253 -10.90 -5.00 -19.26
CA LEU A 253 -10.03 -5.17 -18.10
C LEU A 253 -10.87 -5.14 -16.83
N PHE A 254 -10.58 -6.03 -15.89
CA PHE A 254 -11.20 -6.05 -14.56
C PHE A 254 -10.32 -5.43 -13.51
N SER A 255 -10.90 -4.96 -12.42
CA SER A 255 -10.16 -4.51 -11.25
C SER A 255 -10.83 -4.98 -9.96
N GLN A 256 -10.00 -5.17 -8.92
CA GLN A 256 -10.46 -5.49 -7.57
C GLN A 256 -9.63 -4.73 -6.55
N HIS A 257 -10.25 -4.29 -5.46
CA HIS A 257 -9.53 -3.85 -4.28
C HIS A 257 -8.77 -5.05 -3.72
N ILE A 258 -7.45 -5.02 -3.87
CA ILE A 258 -6.59 -6.05 -3.30
C ILE A 258 -6.04 -5.51 -2.02
N ALA A 259 -6.30 -6.24 -0.97
CA ALA A 259 -6.24 -5.85 0.41
C ALA A 259 -4.97 -5.14 0.88
N TYR A 260 -5.11 -4.47 2.01
CA TYR A 260 -4.12 -3.67 2.72
C TYR A 260 -3.43 -4.46 3.84
N PHE A 261 -3.46 -5.78 3.77
CA PHE A 261 -2.95 -6.68 4.82
C PHE A 261 -1.43 -6.79 4.87
N PHE A 262 -0.94 -7.08 6.07
CA PHE A 262 0.40 -7.56 6.32
C PHE A 262 0.37 -8.51 7.54
N PRO A 263 1.00 -9.70 7.51
CA PRO A 263 1.83 -10.25 6.45
C PRO A 263 0.99 -10.94 5.38
N PHE A 264 1.45 -10.80 4.14
CA PHE A 264 0.74 -11.34 2.98
C PHE A 264 0.71 -12.86 2.91
N LYS A 265 1.61 -13.56 3.59
CA LYS A 265 1.65 -15.05 3.60
C LYS A 265 0.39 -15.67 4.20
N LYS A 266 -0.17 -15.05 5.23
CA LYS A 266 -1.44 -15.47 5.87
C LYS A 266 -2.64 -15.34 4.92
N HIS A 267 -2.55 -14.44 3.95
CA HIS A 267 -3.62 -14.09 3.02
C HIS A 267 -3.19 -14.27 1.56
N ALA A 268 -2.48 -15.36 1.25
CA ALA A 268 -1.91 -15.60 -0.09
C ALA A 268 -2.94 -15.56 -1.23
N GLY A 269 -4.23 -15.89 -0.95
CA GLY A 269 -5.31 -15.83 -1.93
C GLY A 269 -5.61 -14.43 -2.45
N MET A 270 -5.23 -13.36 -1.73
CA MET A 270 -5.45 -11.98 -2.19
C MET A 270 -4.67 -11.64 -3.47
N PHE A 271 -3.59 -12.36 -3.74
CA PHE A 271 -2.75 -12.18 -4.94
C PHE A 271 -3.08 -13.18 -6.07
N LYS A 272 -4.26 -13.79 -6.04
CA LYS A 272 -4.75 -14.67 -7.12
C LYS A 272 -5.97 -14.06 -7.76
N SER A 273 -5.97 -13.91 -9.07
CA SER A 273 -7.06 -13.26 -9.79
C SER A 273 -8.43 -13.93 -9.58
N ASP A 274 -8.44 -15.25 -9.39
CA ASP A 274 -9.66 -16.04 -9.11
C ASP A 274 -10.11 -16.01 -7.65
N GLN A 275 -9.35 -15.40 -6.74
CA GLN A 275 -9.63 -15.35 -5.30
C GLN A 275 -9.62 -13.94 -4.71
N CYS A 276 -8.96 -12.96 -5.36
CA CYS A 276 -8.75 -11.63 -4.78
C CYS A 276 -10.04 -10.88 -4.43
N TRP A 277 -11.16 -11.19 -5.09
CA TRP A 277 -12.46 -10.62 -4.77
C TRP A 277 -12.95 -10.88 -3.34
N ARG A 278 -12.41 -11.89 -2.65
CA ARG A 278 -12.68 -12.19 -1.23
C ARG A 278 -12.10 -11.15 -0.29
N PHE A 279 -11.10 -10.43 -0.76
CA PHE A 279 -10.32 -9.48 0.05
C PHE A 279 -10.62 -8.03 -0.29
N ASN A 280 -11.55 -7.74 -1.06
CA ASN A 280 -12.12 -6.50 -1.57
C ASN A 280 -11.81 -5.21 -0.74
N GLY A 281 -10.54 -4.92 -0.46
CA GLY A 281 -10.08 -3.73 0.27
C GLY A 281 -10.47 -3.64 1.74
N SER A 282 -11.43 -4.44 2.18
CA SER A 282 -11.96 -4.36 3.55
C SER A 282 -11.11 -5.07 4.60
N ALA A 283 -10.00 -5.63 4.19
CA ALA A 283 -9.03 -6.20 5.10
C ALA A 283 -9.46 -7.47 5.87
N TYR A 284 -10.45 -8.22 5.40
CA TYR A 284 -10.89 -9.44 6.07
C TYR A 284 -10.80 -10.69 5.21
N ASP A 285 -10.51 -11.78 5.88
CA ASP A 285 -10.86 -13.11 5.45
C ASP A 285 -12.35 -13.33 5.76
N VAL A 286 -13.21 -12.74 4.96
CA VAL A 286 -14.66 -12.75 5.19
C VAL A 286 -15.21 -14.11 4.79
N LYS A 287 -16.09 -14.67 5.58
CA LYS A 287 -16.87 -15.85 5.19
C LYS A 287 -17.70 -15.51 3.95
N LEU A 288 -17.77 -16.45 3.03
CA LEU A 288 -18.44 -16.26 1.73
C LEU A 288 -19.89 -15.79 1.85
N GLU A 289 -20.57 -16.18 2.93
CA GLU A 289 -21.94 -15.77 3.23
C GLU A 289 -22.07 -14.28 3.58
N GLU A 290 -20.98 -13.66 4.04
CA GLU A 290 -20.94 -12.26 4.46
C GLU A 290 -20.67 -11.32 3.28
N LEU A 291 -20.24 -11.86 2.13
CA LEU A 291 -19.90 -11.10 0.93
C LEU A 291 -21.09 -10.82 -0.01
N ARG A 292 -22.31 -11.19 0.37
CA ARG A 292 -23.51 -11.13 -0.50
C ARG A 292 -23.79 -9.76 -1.11
N HIS A 293 -23.28 -8.70 -0.51
CA HIS A 293 -23.55 -7.32 -0.95
C HIS A 293 -22.37 -6.62 -1.62
N ILE A 294 -21.22 -7.28 -1.70
CA ILE A 294 -20.04 -6.67 -2.30
C ILE A 294 -20.05 -6.87 -3.80
N GLY A 295 -20.17 -5.77 -4.55
CA GLY A 295 -20.21 -5.77 -6.01
C GLY A 295 -21.48 -6.33 -6.64
N GLY A 296 -22.54 -6.52 -5.87
CA GLY A 296 -23.89 -6.77 -6.35
C GLY A 296 -24.20 -8.12 -6.98
N ALA A 297 -23.24 -8.96 -7.32
CA ALA A 297 -23.50 -10.29 -7.86
C ALA A 297 -23.67 -11.35 -6.78
N ASP A 298 -24.36 -12.44 -7.13
CA ASP A 298 -24.42 -13.61 -6.26
C ASP A 298 -23.02 -14.20 -6.04
N VAL A 299 -22.56 -14.15 -4.81
CA VAL A 299 -21.23 -14.64 -4.41
C VAL A 299 -21.07 -16.14 -4.70
N SER A 300 -22.15 -16.90 -4.69
CA SER A 300 -22.14 -18.33 -5.02
C SER A 300 -21.72 -18.59 -6.46
N VAL A 301 -22.09 -17.71 -7.39
CA VAL A 301 -21.69 -17.75 -8.80
C VAL A 301 -20.21 -17.39 -8.96
N ARG A 302 -19.72 -16.40 -8.23
CA ARG A 302 -18.32 -15.97 -8.28
C ARG A 302 -17.33 -17.00 -7.79
N ARG A 303 -17.74 -17.92 -6.94
CA ARG A 303 -16.88 -18.96 -6.34
C ARG A 303 -16.10 -19.77 -7.37
N GLN A 304 -16.64 -19.93 -8.57
CA GLN A 304 -16.14 -20.87 -9.57
C GLN A 304 -15.68 -20.18 -10.84
N CYS A 305 -15.80 -18.86 -10.94
CA CYS A 305 -15.45 -18.14 -12.15
C CYS A 305 -13.97 -17.75 -12.15
N THR A 306 -13.26 -18.23 -13.17
CA THR A 306 -12.00 -17.62 -13.59
C THR A 306 -12.33 -16.29 -14.26
N PRO A 307 -11.61 -15.20 -13.97
CA PRO A 307 -11.85 -13.93 -14.65
C PRO A 307 -11.71 -14.08 -16.16
N LEU A 308 -12.65 -13.51 -16.92
CA LEU A 308 -12.60 -13.55 -18.40
C LEU A 308 -11.59 -12.56 -18.98
N ARG A 309 -11.17 -11.59 -18.20
CA ARG A 309 -10.27 -10.49 -18.58
C ARG A 309 -9.09 -10.39 -17.62
N PRO A 310 -7.99 -9.71 -18.02
CA PRO A 310 -6.88 -9.44 -17.11
C PRO A 310 -7.36 -8.68 -15.89
N MET A 311 -6.77 -8.96 -14.71
CA MET A 311 -7.13 -8.35 -13.44
C MET A 311 -6.08 -7.31 -13.02
N LEU A 312 -6.55 -6.12 -12.59
CA LEU A 312 -5.74 -5.03 -12.06
C LEU A 312 -6.01 -4.88 -10.55
N ALA A 313 -4.96 -4.71 -9.75
CA ALA A 313 -5.10 -4.38 -8.34
C ALA A 313 -5.50 -2.90 -8.18
N HIS A 314 -6.73 -2.67 -7.75
CA HIS A 314 -7.33 -1.35 -7.62
C HIS A 314 -7.07 -0.76 -6.22
N GLU A 315 -6.80 0.54 -6.15
CA GLU A 315 -6.50 1.28 -4.90
C GLU A 315 -5.53 0.53 -3.99
N ALA A 316 -4.50 -0.01 -4.60
CA ALA A 316 -3.52 -0.84 -3.93
C ALA A 316 -2.66 -0.04 -2.95
N LEU A 317 -2.04 -0.74 -2.01
CA LEU A 317 -1.04 -0.26 -1.06
C LEU A 317 -1.56 0.63 0.06
N HIS A 318 -2.31 1.63 -0.14
CA HIS A 318 -2.95 2.54 0.83
C HIS A 318 -2.23 2.70 2.19
N TYR A 319 -0.89 2.53 2.21
CA TYR A 319 -0.07 2.60 3.41
C TYR A 319 0.32 4.04 3.73
N ILE A 320 0.17 4.44 4.98
CA ILE A 320 0.47 5.79 5.44
C ILE A 320 1.78 5.84 6.21
N ASP A 321 2.38 7.02 6.26
CA ASP A 321 3.47 7.38 7.16
C ASP A 321 3.13 8.67 7.92
N ILE A 322 3.85 8.92 9.01
CA ILE A 322 3.69 10.14 9.79
C ILE A 322 4.41 11.29 9.07
N PRO A 323 3.74 12.44 8.84
CA PRO A 323 4.34 13.58 8.16
C PRO A 323 5.41 14.25 9.02
N ASP A 324 6.52 14.62 8.42
CA ASP A 324 7.45 15.59 9.01
C ASP A 324 6.85 16.99 8.89
N TYR A 325 5.97 17.34 9.83
CA TYR A 325 5.26 18.62 9.78
C TYR A 325 6.19 19.83 9.86
N THR A 326 7.34 19.71 10.50
CA THR A 326 8.30 20.82 10.63
C THR A 326 8.88 21.18 9.27
N ALA A 327 9.35 20.19 8.52
CA ALA A 327 9.88 20.37 7.18
C ALA A 327 8.78 20.83 6.19
N LEU A 328 7.60 20.23 6.26
CA LEU A 328 6.48 20.55 5.38
C LEU A 328 5.93 21.97 5.63
N GLN A 329 5.83 22.40 6.90
CA GLN A 329 5.35 23.73 7.25
C GLN A 329 6.31 24.83 6.75
N ALA A 330 7.62 24.65 6.98
CA ALA A 330 8.63 25.58 6.48
C ALA A 330 8.59 25.68 4.95
N LYS A 331 8.46 24.55 4.26
CA LYS A 331 8.35 24.49 2.79
C LYS A 331 7.07 25.16 2.28
N PHE A 332 5.92 24.91 2.94
CA PHE A 332 4.65 25.54 2.59
C PHE A 332 4.71 27.06 2.76
N GLN A 333 5.23 27.56 3.88
CA GLN A 333 5.37 29.00 4.12
C GLN A 333 6.29 29.67 3.08
N ALA A 334 7.42 29.04 2.74
CA ALA A 334 8.31 29.53 1.71
C ALA A 334 7.63 29.57 0.32
N PHE A 335 6.84 28.55 -0.01
CA PHE A 335 6.07 28.51 -1.25
C PHE A 335 5.04 29.64 -1.29
N VAL A 336 4.21 29.79 -0.28
CA VAL A 336 3.17 30.83 -0.21
C VAL A 336 3.79 32.24 -0.30
N ALA A 337 4.89 32.48 0.39
CA ALA A 337 5.59 33.78 0.36
C ALA A 337 6.15 34.13 -1.04
N ALA A 338 6.37 33.16 -1.88
CA ALA A 338 6.89 33.34 -3.25
C ALA A 338 5.78 33.53 -4.31
N GLN A 339 4.49 33.38 -3.93
CA GLN A 339 3.36 33.45 -4.88
C GLN A 339 2.56 34.73 -4.72
N SER A 340 1.84 35.10 -5.78
CA SER A 340 0.84 36.18 -5.72
C SER A 340 -0.45 35.68 -5.05
N GLU A 341 -1.20 36.61 -4.42
CA GLU A 341 -2.51 36.30 -3.84
C GLU A 341 -3.49 35.75 -4.90
N GLU A 342 -3.40 36.24 -6.15
CA GLU A 342 -4.20 35.74 -7.26
C GLU A 342 -3.90 34.26 -7.57
N TYR A 343 -2.61 33.90 -7.68
CA TYR A 343 -2.22 32.51 -7.91
C TYR A 343 -2.72 31.58 -6.80
N LEU A 344 -2.55 31.97 -5.53
CA LEU A 344 -3.01 31.17 -4.39
C LEU A 344 -4.52 30.95 -4.42
N ARG A 345 -5.27 32.00 -4.75
CA ARG A 345 -6.73 31.92 -4.86
C ARG A 345 -7.18 31.06 -6.04
N GLU A 346 -6.59 31.26 -7.24
CA GLU A 346 -6.95 30.50 -8.45
C GLU A 346 -6.66 29.02 -8.34
N ASN A 347 -5.62 28.66 -7.60
CA ASN A 347 -5.24 27.27 -7.34
C ASN A 347 -5.80 26.73 -6.01
N GLU A 348 -6.69 27.47 -5.33
CA GLU A 348 -7.30 27.06 -4.06
C GLU A 348 -6.30 26.62 -2.99
N ILE A 349 -5.15 27.31 -2.90
CA ILE A 349 -4.07 26.95 -1.99
C ILE A 349 -4.33 27.55 -0.61
N GLU A 350 -4.60 26.68 0.35
CA GLU A 350 -4.79 27.02 1.76
C GLU A 350 -3.83 26.20 2.62
N GLU A 351 -3.45 26.75 3.78
CA GLU A 351 -2.62 25.99 4.72
C GLU A 351 -3.37 24.74 5.21
N PRO A 352 -2.79 23.55 5.05
CA PRO A 352 -3.40 22.33 5.56
C PRO A 352 -3.63 22.39 7.07
N ARG A 353 -4.84 22.03 7.51
CA ARG A 353 -5.18 22.07 8.93
C ARG A 353 -4.22 21.22 9.77
N TYR A 354 -3.80 20.06 9.28
CA TYR A 354 -2.90 19.20 10.03
C TYR A 354 -1.53 19.86 10.29
N LEU A 355 -1.03 20.76 9.43
CA LEU A 355 0.19 21.52 9.69
C LEU A 355 0.05 22.48 10.87
N ARG A 356 -1.17 22.95 11.17
CA ARG A 356 -1.47 23.79 12.33
C ARG A 356 -1.77 23.00 13.59
N GLU A 357 -2.50 21.87 13.47
CA GLU A 357 -3.05 21.15 14.61
C GLU A 357 -2.11 20.05 15.13
N LEU A 358 -1.38 19.38 14.24
CA LEU A 358 -0.46 18.30 14.62
C LEU A 358 0.67 18.77 15.54
N PRO A 359 1.33 19.92 15.31
CA PRO A 359 2.33 20.45 16.27
C PRO A 359 1.75 20.72 17.66
N LYS A 360 0.49 21.21 17.73
CA LYS A 360 -0.19 21.44 19.00
C LYS A 360 -0.48 20.13 19.74
N LEU A 361 -0.92 19.11 19.01
CA LEU A 361 -1.16 17.78 19.57
C LEU A 361 0.14 17.16 20.10
N VAL A 362 1.22 17.19 19.31
CA VAL A 362 2.54 16.70 19.70
C VAL A 362 3.01 17.36 21.00
N LYS A 363 2.91 18.69 21.07
CA LYS A 363 3.28 19.47 22.29
C LYS A 363 2.40 19.11 23.49
N ARG A 364 1.07 19.04 23.30
CA ARG A 364 0.13 18.70 24.37
C ARG A 364 0.42 17.31 24.96
N LYS A 365 0.75 16.34 24.10
CA LYS A 365 1.07 14.96 24.48
C LYS A 365 2.54 14.77 24.90
N LYS A 366 3.35 15.82 24.89
CA LYS A 366 4.79 15.77 25.26
C LYS A 366 5.56 14.75 24.41
N LEU A 367 5.34 14.78 23.10
CA LEU A 367 5.95 13.84 22.15
C LEU A 367 7.07 14.48 21.33
N GLU A 368 7.48 15.73 21.59
CA GLU A 368 8.43 16.49 20.79
C GLU A 368 9.75 15.73 20.60
N ASP A 369 10.26 15.08 21.66
CA ASP A 369 11.54 14.36 21.61
C ASP A 369 11.47 13.06 20.79
N ILE A 370 10.32 12.38 20.77
CA ILE A 370 10.14 11.09 20.10
C ILE A 370 9.52 11.21 18.72
N TYR A 371 8.89 12.32 18.39
CA TYR A 371 8.18 12.52 17.13
C TYR A 371 9.06 12.30 15.88
N PRO A 372 10.35 12.76 15.85
CA PRO A 372 11.25 12.45 14.74
C PRO A 372 11.47 10.94 14.55
N ASP A 373 11.45 10.16 15.63
CA ASP A 373 11.54 8.70 15.56
C ASP A 373 10.23 8.09 15.02
N TYR A 374 9.07 8.63 15.37
CA TYR A 374 7.79 8.22 14.80
C TYR A 374 7.76 8.41 13.28
N VAL A 375 8.25 9.55 12.79
CA VAL A 375 8.37 9.83 11.34
C VAL A 375 9.25 8.76 10.66
N ARG A 376 10.43 8.47 11.21
CA ARG A 376 11.36 7.49 10.63
C ARG A 376 10.85 6.05 10.70
N ALA A 377 10.30 5.66 11.85
CA ALA A 377 9.76 4.31 12.05
C ALA A 377 8.59 4.03 11.12
N SER A 378 7.66 4.99 10.98
CA SER A 378 6.49 4.84 10.10
C SER A 378 6.89 4.76 8.62
N ARG A 379 7.87 5.56 8.20
CA ARG A 379 8.42 5.51 6.84
C ARG A 379 9.08 4.15 6.57
N LYS A 380 9.93 3.67 7.48
CA LYS A 380 10.57 2.35 7.36
C LYS A 380 9.54 1.22 7.23
N PHE A 381 8.47 1.28 8.02
CA PHE A 381 7.41 0.26 7.96
C PHE A 381 6.62 0.34 6.66
N LYS A 382 6.28 1.55 6.20
CA LYS A 382 5.64 1.77 4.90
C LYS A 382 6.49 1.22 3.74
N GLU A 383 7.80 1.51 3.72
CA GLU A 383 8.73 0.97 2.75
C GLU A 383 8.72 -0.57 2.77
N THR A 384 8.84 -1.17 3.96
CA THR A 384 8.82 -2.62 4.15
C THR A 384 7.54 -3.26 3.58
N CYS A 385 6.37 -2.69 3.90
CA CYS A 385 5.08 -3.18 3.41
C CYS A 385 4.93 -2.96 1.90
N THR A 386 5.36 -1.82 1.37
CA THR A 386 5.28 -1.49 -0.07
C THR A 386 6.09 -2.48 -0.90
N LYS A 387 7.35 -2.72 -0.52
CA LYS A 387 8.20 -3.69 -1.21
C LYS A 387 7.60 -5.10 -1.17
N ALA A 388 7.23 -5.58 0.00
CA ALA A 388 6.67 -6.91 0.18
C ALA A 388 5.37 -7.10 -0.62
N TYR A 389 4.50 -6.08 -0.68
CA TYR A 389 3.27 -6.10 -1.45
C TYR A 389 3.54 -6.17 -2.96
N LEU A 390 4.36 -5.26 -3.49
CA LEU A 390 4.63 -5.18 -4.94
C LEU A 390 5.36 -6.41 -5.47
N GLU A 391 6.28 -6.98 -4.69
CA GLU A 391 6.95 -8.24 -5.06
C GLU A 391 5.98 -9.43 -5.10
N ARG A 392 5.07 -9.53 -4.12
CA ARG A 392 4.02 -10.55 -4.12
C ARG A 392 3.06 -10.41 -5.29
N LEU A 393 2.64 -9.18 -5.57
CA LEU A 393 1.78 -8.89 -6.71
C LEU A 393 2.48 -9.26 -8.03
N ARG A 394 3.78 -8.98 -8.14
CA ARG A 394 4.58 -9.28 -9.32
C ARG A 394 4.82 -10.78 -9.53
N LEU A 395 4.75 -11.59 -8.46
CA LEU A 395 4.78 -13.06 -8.50
C LEU A 395 3.42 -13.68 -8.86
N SER A 396 2.37 -12.88 -8.99
CA SER A 396 1.00 -13.31 -9.22
C SER A 396 0.60 -13.27 -10.70
N ASP A 397 -0.64 -13.67 -10.98
CA ASP A 397 -1.29 -13.58 -12.28
C ASP A 397 -2.04 -12.24 -12.51
N ILE A 398 -1.88 -11.28 -11.60
CA ILE A 398 -2.48 -9.95 -11.69
C ILE A 398 -1.62 -9.06 -12.57
N CYS A 399 -2.21 -8.40 -13.57
CA CYS A 399 -1.49 -7.73 -14.65
C CYS A 399 -0.96 -6.33 -14.31
N GLY A 400 -1.15 -5.87 -13.06
CA GLY A 400 -0.70 -4.56 -12.62
C GLY A 400 -1.42 -4.06 -11.39
N PHE A 401 -1.19 -2.80 -11.05
CA PHE A 401 -1.78 -2.14 -9.88
C PHE A 401 -1.97 -0.64 -10.11
N GLU A 402 -2.84 -0.05 -9.30
CA GLU A 402 -3.05 1.39 -9.16
C GLU A 402 -2.90 1.77 -7.69
N MET A 403 -1.76 2.35 -7.35
CA MET A 403 -1.42 2.71 -5.98
C MET A 403 -2.21 3.94 -5.53
N LEU A 404 -2.87 3.87 -4.41
CA LEU A 404 -3.52 4.99 -3.75
C LEU A 404 -2.61 5.50 -2.61
N GLN A 405 -1.78 6.54 -2.86
CA GLN A 405 -1.58 7.28 -4.07
C GLN A 405 -0.08 7.65 -4.23
N PHE A 406 0.31 8.36 -5.32
CA PHE A 406 1.71 8.74 -5.53
C PHE A 406 2.10 9.97 -4.72
N SER A 407 1.29 11.04 -4.79
CA SER A 407 1.54 12.30 -4.07
C SER A 407 0.64 12.41 -2.84
N ASP A 408 1.15 12.90 -1.72
CA ASP A 408 0.30 13.24 -0.58
C ASP A 408 -0.76 14.28 -0.96
N CYS A 409 -1.96 14.19 -0.42
CA CYS A 409 -2.97 15.22 -0.57
C CYS A 409 -2.66 16.45 0.30
N LEU A 410 -2.87 17.65 -0.26
CA LEU A 410 -2.77 18.89 0.50
C LEU A 410 -3.93 19.02 1.51
N LYS A 411 -5.16 18.75 1.06
CA LYS A 411 -6.40 18.97 1.83
C LYS A 411 -6.78 17.81 2.76
N TYR A 412 -6.19 16.63 2.59
CA TYR A 412 -6.46 15.46 3.41
C TYR A 412 -5.23 15.01 4.17
N GLU A 413 -5.43 14.44 5.34
CA GLU A 413 -4.36 13.90 6.18
C GLU A 413 -3.79 12.59 5.66
N ASN A 414 -4.29 12.06 4.56
CA ASN A 414 -3.74 10.87 3.92
C ASN A 414 -2.31 11.11 3.48
N LYS A 415 -1.37 10.58 4.23
CA LYS A 415 0.07 10.60 3.94
C LYS A 415 0.51 9.27 3.33
N ASN A 416 -0.30 8.75 2.40
CA ASN A 416 -0.03 7.51 1.67
C ASN A 416 0.81 7.72 0.40
N GLY A 417 1.15 8.97 0.04
CA GLY A 417 2.01 9.28 -1.10
C GLY A 417 3.45 8.77 -0.94
N ILE A 418 4.09 8.51 -2.07
CA ILE A 418 5.54 8.24 -2.17
C ILE A 418 6.31 9.56 -2.11
N VAL A 419 5.72 10.63 -2.64
CA VAL A 419 6.23 12.00 -2.60
C VAL A 419 5.29 12.89 -1.78
N ASP A 420 5.76 14.07 -1.39
CA ASP A 420 4.93 15.05 -0.68
C ASP A 420 3.91 15.74 -1.62
N PHE A 421 3.10 16.63 -1.07
CA PHE A 421 2.09 17.35 -1.86
C PHE A 421 2.67 18.41 -2.81
N PHE A 422 3.99 18.62 -2.80
CA PHE A 422 4.71 19.39 -3.81
C PHE A 422 5.23 18.53 -4.97
N ASP A 423 4.96 17.23 -4.98
CA ASP A 423 5.60 16.24 -5.85
C ASP A 423 7.14 16.19 -5.66
N ASP A 424 7.61 16.40 -4.45
CA ASP A 424 9.02 16.31 -4.10
C ASP A 424 9.31 15.09 -3.22
N ASP A 425 10.55 14.60 -3.30
CA ASP A 425 11.00 13.45 -2.52
C ASP A 425 10.81 13.70 -1.02
N LYS A 426 10.18 12.75 -0.31
CA LYS A 426 10.01 12.77 1.15
C LYS A 426 10.84 11.73 1.89
N GLY A 427 11.89 11.21 1.24
CA GLY A 427 12.88 10.31 1.81
C GLY A 427 12.78 8.85 1.38
N ILE A 428 11.84 8.48 0.51
CA ILE A 428 11.80 7.18 -0.15
C ILE A 428 12.73 7.25 -1.37
N CYS A 429 13.70 6.34 -1.46
CA CYS A 429 14.70 6.37 -2.52
C CYS A 429 14.13 5.82 -3.85
N PRO A 430 14.16 6.57 -4.96
CA PRO A 430 13.69 6.10 -6.25
C PRO A 430 14.41 4.83 -6.75
N ASP A 431 15.74 4.78 -6.63
CA ASP A 431 16.52 3.63 -7.08
C ASP A 431 16.20 2.36 -6.28
N TRP A 432 15.87 2.51 -4.99
CA TRP A 432 15.38 1.39 -4.17
C TRP A 432 14.01 0.92 -4.66
N MET A 433 13.07 1.83 -4.95
CA MET A 433 11.73 1.46 -5.42
C MET A 433 11.79 0.79 -6.80
N ARG A 434 12.66 1.23 -7.68
CA ARG A 434 12.84 0.63 -9.01
C ARG A 434 13.35 -0.82 -8.96
N GLN A 435 13.95 -1.28 -7.86
CA GLN A 435 14.34 -2.68 -7.73
C GLN A 435 13.16 -3.66 -7.84
N PHE A 436 11.94 -3.21 -7.51
CA PHE A 436 10.72 -4.02 -7.55
C PHE A 436 9.55 -3.34 -8.29
N ASN A 437 9.71 -2.10 -8.74
CA ASN A 437 8.73 -1.32 -9.52
C ASN A 437 9.36 -0.83 -10.84
N ASP A 438 9.76 -1.76 -11.69
CA ASP A 438 10.32 -1.47 -13.01
C ASP A 438 9.78 -2.46 -14.06
N ASP A 439 10.16 -2.27 -15.33
CA ASP A 439 9.78 -3.17 -16.42
C ASP A 439 10.29 -4.59 -16.18
N SER A 440 11.49 -4.72 -15.64
CA SER A 440 12.10 -6.01 -15.31
C SER A 440 12.57 -6.03 -13.87
N VAL A 441 12.14 -7.02 -13.09
CA VAL A 441 12.45 -7.12 -11.65
C VAL A 441 12.83 -8.54 -11.26
N LEU A 442 13.84 -8.66 -10.40
CA LEU A 442 14.18 -9.90 -9.71
C LEU A 442 13.30 -10.09 -8.49
N LEU A 443 12.86 -11.31 -8.24
CA LEU A 443 11.95 -11.69 -7.17
C LEU A 443 12.49 -12.91 -6.42
N ALA A 444 12.43 -12.89 -5.09
CA ALA A 444 12.79 -14.02 -4.27
C ALA A 444 11.59 -14.55 -3.49
N GLU A 445 11.48 -15.86 -3.40
CA GLU A 445 10.55 -16.53 -2.51
C GLU A 445 11.32 -17.23 -1.41
N LEU A 446 11.17 -16.73 -0.18
CA LEU A 446 11.64 -17.32 1.06
C LEU A 446 10.43 -17.88 1.83
N PRO A 447 10.52 -19.06 2.43
CA PRO A 447 9.37 -19.67 3.14
C PRO A 447 8.97 -18.86 4.39
N LYS A 448 9.92 -18.17 5.01
CA LYS A 448 9.74 -17.31 6.20
C LYS A 448 10.90 -16.30 6.30
N GLU A 449 10.80 -15.38 7.23
CA GLU A 449 11.85 -14.39 7.50
C GLU A 449 12.83 -14.85 8.58
N ASN A 450 12.34 -15.58 9.61
CA ASN A 450 13.11 -16.01 10.78
C ASN A 450 13.43 -17.50 10.73
N PHE A 451 14.70 -17.87 10.94
CA PHE A 451 15.19 -19.25 10.90
C PHE A 451 15.97 -19.60 12.16
N HIS A 452 15.87 -20.83 12.58
CA HIS A 452 16.76 -21.36 13.62
C HIS A 452 18.19 -21.58 13.08
N SER A 453 19.15 -21.48 13.98
CA SER A 453 20.54 -21.86 13.70
C SER A 453 20.61 -23.35 13.29
N GLY A 454 21.27 -23.62 12.16
CA GLY A 454 21.37 -24.97 11.57
C GLY A 454 20.17 -25.37 10.70
N GLU A 455 19.13 -24.55 10.61
CA GLU A 455 18.01 -24.81 9.72
C GLU A 455 18.42 -24.59 8.25
N LYS A 456 17.97 -25.49 7.38
CA LYS A 456 18.18 -25.41 5.94
C LYS A 456 17.17 -24.43 5.31
N ILE A 457 17.66 -23.49 4.53
CA ILE A 457 16.87 -22.42 3.94
C ILE A 457 16.67 -22.72 2.45
N SER A 458 15.44 -23.04 2.04
CA SER A 458 15.07 -23.17 0.63
C SER A 458 14.62 -21.82 0.08
N LEU A 459 15.10 -21.44 -1.08
CA LEU A 459 14.68 -20.21 -1.76
C LEU A 459 14.61 -20.40 -3.27
N SER A 460 13.76 -19.66 -3.93
CA SER A 460 13.74 -19.55 -5.38
C SER A 460 13.90 -18.11 -5.82
N ILE A 461 14.57 -17.94 -6.98
CA ILE A 461 14.68 -16.63 -7.65
C ILE A 461 13.96 -16.73 -8.98
N SER A 462 13.06 -15.78 -9.18
CA SER A 462 12.37 -15.55 -10.43
C SER A 462 12.71 -14.17 -10.98
N LEU A 463 12.48 -13.97 -12.28
CA LEU A 463 12.56 -12.67 -12.92
C LEU A 463 11.26 -12.45 -13.69
N SER A 464 10.66 -11.29 -13.47
CA SER A 464 9.48 -10.83 -14.19
C SER A 464 9.91 -9.76 -15.19
N HIS A 465 9.72 -10.00 -16.48
CA HIS A 465 10.15 -9.15 -17.60
C HIS A 465 8.96 -8.68 -18.43
N PHE A 466 8.80 -7.37 -18.55
CA PHE A 466 7.79 -6.70 -19.39
C PHE A 466 8.40 -5.49 -20.11
N GLY A 467 9.73 -5.51 -20.30
CA GLY A 467 10.45 -4.48 -21.06
C GLY A 467 10.30 -4.67 -22.56
N GLU A 468 10.57 -3.61 -23.31
CA GLU A 468 10.49 -3.60 -24.79
C GLU A 468 11.68 -4.28 -25.47
N LEU A 469 12.73 -4.66 -24.73
CA LEU A 469 13.86 -5.39 -25.30
C LEU A 469 13.43 -6.80 -25.67
N GLU A 470 13.61 -7.15 -26.93
CA GLU A 470 13.31 -8.50 -27.41
C GLU A 470 14.38 -9.49 -26.93
N ASN A 471 13.94 -10.46 -26.11
CA ASN A 471 14.78 -11.55 -25.64
C ASN A 471 16.15 -11.13 -25.10
N PRO A 472 16.22 -10.14 -24.15
CA PRO A 472 17.48 -9.75 -23.57
C PRO A 472 18.07 -10.95 -22.80
N ASP A 473 19.37 -11.07 -22.84
CA ASP A 473 20.08 -12.15 -22.16
C ASP A 473 20.98 -11.62 -21.03
N GLY A 474 21.29 -12.48 -20.08
CA GLY A 474 22.17 -12.10 -18.98
C GLY A 474 22.53 -13.26 -18.06
N VAL A 475 23.32 -12.97 -17.06
CA VAL A 475 23.79 -13.92 -16.06
C VAL A 475 23.26 -13.50 -14.69
N LEU A 476 22.66 -14.47 -13.96
CA LEU A 476 22.24 -14.29 -12.58
C LEU A 476 23.41 -14.53 -11.64
N GLU A 477 23.70 -13.57 -10.76
CA GLU A 477 24.60 -13.75 -9.64
C GLU A 477 23.83 -13.49 -8.32
N LEU A 478 24.06 -14.36 -7.34
CA LEU A 478 23.53 -14.22 -5.98
C LEU A 478 24.69 -14.13 -4.99
N HIS A 479 24.61 -13.12 -4.12
CA HIS A 479 25.54 -12.93 -3.04
C HIS A 479 24.82 -12.95 -1.70
N LEU A 480 25.45 -13.50 -0.69
CA LEU A 480 25.00 -13.40 0.69
C LEU A 480 25.87 -12.41 1.44
N ARG A 481 25.23 -11.39 2.01
CA ARG A 481 25.88 -10.39 2.84
C ARG A 481 25.55 -10.61 4.32
N GLU A 482 26.57 -10.59 5.15
CA GLU A 482 26.51 -10.60 6.61
C GLU A 482 27.36 -9.43 7.13
N GLY A 483 26.72 -8.39 7.66
CA GLY A 483 27.40 -7.14 8.01
C GLY A 483 28.16 -6.55 6.82
N ALA A 484 29.48 -6.38 6.97
CA ALA A 484 30.37 -5.88 5.92
C ALA A 484 30.88 -6.96 4.94
N GLN A 485 30.68 -8.24 5.27
CA GLN A 485 31.18 -9.36 4.45
C GLN A 485 30.13 -9.78 3.43
N SER A 486 30.58 -10.01 2.18
CA SER A 486 29.75 -10.54 1.11
C SER A 486 30.46 -11.72 0.44
N ARG A 487 29.71 -12.80 0.18
CA ARG A 487 30.22 -13.97 -0.53
C ARG A 487 29.29 -14.38 -1.66
N LEU A 488 29.88 -14.85 -2.75
CA LEU A 488 29.13 -15.42 -3.86
C LEU A 488 28.45 -16.72 -3.42
N LEU A 489 27.14 -16.85 -3.64
CA LEU A 489 26.35 -18.06 -3.41
C LEU A 489 26.13 -18.85 -4.70
N TYR A 490 25.84 -18.14 -5.78
CA TYR A 490 25.45 -18.72 -7.05
C TYR A 490 25.85 -17.80 -8.21
N ARG A 491 26.34 -18.39 -9.28
CA ARG A 491 26.47 -17.76 -10.58
C ARG A 491 25.92 -18.71 -11.61
N GLY A 492 24.87 -18.29 -12.29
CA GLY A 492 24.20 -19.09 -13.32
C GLY A 492 24.90 -19.06 -14.66
N GLU A 493 24.38 -19.88 -15.57
CA GLU A 493 24.67 -19.77 -16.99
C GLU A 493 23.88 -18.57 -17.57
N LYS A 494 24.08 -18.32 -18.87
CA LYS A 494 23.38 -17.25 -19.59
C LYS A 494 21.91 -17.63 -19.79
N PHE A 495 20.99 -16.79 -19.28
CA PHE A 495 19.55 -16.91 -19.48
C PHE A 495 19.06 -15.94 -20.52
N ILE A 496 18.09 -16.36 -21.33
CA ILE A 496 17.35 -15.50 -22.27
C ILE A 496 16.00 -15.18 -21.59
N LEU A 497 15.68 -13.91 -21.50
CA LEU A 497 14.40 -13.47 -20.90
C LEU A 497 13.31 -13.45 -21.96
N VAL A 498 12.16 -13.94 -21.60
CA VAL A 498 10.91 -13.82 -22.37
C VAL A 498 9.90 -13.03 -21.56
N PRO A 499 8.89 -12.40 -22.21
CA PRO A 499 7.86 -11.66 -21.48
C PRO A 499 7.16 -12.52 -20.45
N GLY A 500 6.91 -11.94 -19.26
CA GLY A 500 6.24 -12.60 -18.15
C GLY A 500 7.18 -13.02 -17.02
N LEU A 501 6.70 -13.91 -16.17
CA LEU A 501 7.41 -14.43 -14.99
C LEU A 501 8.19 -15.71 -15.35
N GLN A 502 9.49 -15.73 -15.08
CA GLN A 502 10.38 -16.86 -15.30
C GLN A 502 11.09 -17.24 -14.00
N LYS A 503 11.03 -18.50 -13.62
CA LYS A 503 11.86 -19.03 -12.53
C LYS A 503 13.27 -19.28 -13.05
N LEU A 504 14.27 -18.65 -12.43
CA LEU A 504 15.68 -18.75 -12.85
C LEU A 504 16.44 -19.83 -12.10
N VAL A 505 16.25 -19.94 -10.76
CA VAL A 505 16.96 -20.90 -9.94
C VAL A 505 16.19 -21.23 -8.66
N GLU A 506 16.40 -22.43 -8.17
CA GLU A 506 15.98 -22.89 -6.85
C GLU A 506 17.20 -23.38 -6.08
N LEU A 507 17.40 -22.86 -4.88
CA LEU A 507 18.58 -23.10 -4.07
C LEU A 507 18.21 -23.56 -2.66
N SER A 508 19.14 -24.27 -2.07
CA SER A 508 19.09 -24.64 -0.68
C SER A 508 20.36 -24.18 0.03
N LEU A 509 20.21 -23.31 1.02
CA LEU A 509 21.32 -22.77 1.78
C LEU A 509 21.49 -23.51 3.10
N GLU A 510 22.71 -23.95 3.35
CA GLU A 510 23.16 -24.42 4.65
C GLU A 510 24.18 -23.42 5.18
N LEU A 511 23.87 -22.80 6.32
CA LEU A 511 24.72 -21.78 6.92
C LEU A 511 25.31 -22.30 8.23
N PRO A 512 26.55 -21.91 8.58
CA PRO A 512 27.16 -22.29 9.85
C PRO A 512 26.28 -21.93 11.05
N ALA A 513 26.37 -22.69 12.14
CA ALA A 513 25.63 -22.37 13.35
C ALA A 513 26.00 -20.96 13.87
N CYS A 514 24.99 -20.16 14.22
CA CYS A 514 25.20 -18.83 14.81
C CYS A 514 25.14 -18.90 16.34
N ARG A 515 25.95 -18.03 16.99
CA ARG A 515 25.97 -17.89 18.45
C ARG A 515 25.18 -16.70 18.96
N LYS A 516 24.84 -15.76 18.05
CA LYS A 516 24.03 -14.56 18.26
C LYS A 516 23.00 -14.45 17.14
N ALA A 517 21.95 -13.70 17.36
CA ALA A 517 21.02 -13.32 16.31
C ALA A 517 21.77 -12.58 15.18
N GLN A 518 21.47 -12.91 13.94
CA GLN A 518 22.17 -12.39 12.77
C GLN A 518 21.19 -12.06 11.66
N LYS A 519 21.35 -10.87 11.08
CA LYS A 519 20.66 -10.45 9.85
C LYS A 519 21.53 -10.77 8.64
N TYR A 520 20.94 -11.39 7.66
CA TYR A 520 21.54 -11.66 6.36
C TYR A 520 20.78 -10.89 5.27
N GLU A 521 21.50 -10.51 4.22
CA GLU A 521 20.90 -9.97 3.01
C GLU A 521 21.28 -10.83 1.82
N LEU A 522 20.27 -11.32 1.12
CA LEU A 522 20.43 -11.95 -0.18
C LEU A 522 20.43 -10.84 -1.24
N LEU A 523 21.55 -10.68 -1.93
CA LEU A 523 21.72 -9.72 -3.01
C LEU A 523 21.65 -10.47 -4.33
N ALA A 524 20.79 -10.04 -5.24
CA ALA A 524 20.67 -10.61 -6.58
C ALA A 524 20.98 -9.56 -7.64
N SER A 525 21.71 -9.96 -8.65
CA SER A 525 21.93 -9.17 -9.86
C SER A 525 21.80 -10.03 -11.12
N PHE A 526 21.11 -9.49 -12.12
CA PHE A 526 21.02 -10.09 -13.45
C PHE A 526 21.60 -9.10 -14.44
N LYS A 527 22.71 -9.48 -15.08
CA LYS A 527 23.47 -8.59 -15.97
C LYS A 527 23.64 -9.18 -17.34
N GLY A 528 23.37 -8.37 -18.35
CA GLY A 528 23.62 -8.61 -19.75
C GLY A 528 24.15 -7.35 -20.44
N GLU A 529 24.25 -7.39 -21.77
CA GLU A 529 24.76 -6.25 -22.54
C GLU A 529 23.86 -5.01 -22.43
N HIS A 530 22.53 -5.23 -22.39
CA HIS A 530 21.52 -4.16 -22.40
C HIS A 530 20.63 -4.17 -21.17
N ILE A 531 20.95 -4.96 -20.13
CA ILE A 531 20.14 -5.13 -18.94
C ILE A 531 21.00 -5.24 -17.68
N ASP A 532 20.66 -4.47 -16.63
CA ASP A 532 21.28 -4.54 -15.30
C ASP A 532 20.17 -4.40 -14.25
N ILE A 533 19.73 -5.54 -13.72
CA ILE A 533 18.64 -5.62 -12.73
C ILE A 533 19.23 -6.07 -11.41
N LYS A 534 18.81 -5.42 -10.31
CA LYS A 534 19.26 -5.73 -8.96
C LYS A 534 18.09 -5.75 -8.00
N ASN A 535 18.16 -6.61 -6.99
CA ASN A 535 17.25 -6.60 -5.85
C ASN A 535 17.92 -7.21 -4.63
N SER A 536 17.32 -7.05 -3.44
CA SER A 536 17.84 -7.60 -2.20
C SER A 536 16.72 -7.97 -1.22
N TRP A 537 16.94 -8.98 -0.38
CA TRP A 537 15.99 -9.43 0.63
C TRP A 537 16.70 -9.75 1.91
N SER A 538 16.11 -9.35 3.05
CA SER A 538 16.62 -9.67 4.38
C SER A 538 15.97 -10.93 4.95
N PHE A 539 16.74 -11.72 5.68
CA PHE A 539 16.27 -12.79 6.54
C PHE A 539 17.15 -12.88 7.79
N TRP A 540 16.63 -13.51 8.82
CA TRP A 540 17.30 -13.57 10.13
C TRP A 540 17.50 -14.98 10.61
N ARG A 541 18.58 -15.20 11.36
CA ARG A 541 18.88 -16.47 12.01
C ARG A 541 19.14 -16.25 13.49
N TYR A 542 18.58 -17.11 14.28
CA TYR A 542 18.65 -17.05 15.73
C TYR A 542 19.28 -18.32 16.29
N PRO A 543 20.18 -18.20 17.29
CA PRO A 543 20.67 -19.35 18.05
C PRO A 543 19.51 -19.99 18.81
N GLN A 544 19.73 -21.22 19.30
CA GLN A 544 18.78 -21.81 20.24
C GLN A 544 18.67 -20.92 21.49
N ALA A 545 17.47 -20.49 21.83
CA ALA A 545 17.21 -19.70 23.03
C ALA A 545 17.64 -20.47 24.28
N ARG A 546 18.29 -19.81 25.22
CA ARG A 546 18.79 -20.35 26.48
C ARG A 546 18.57 -19.34 27.59
N LEU A 547 18.37 -19.84 28.82
CA LEU A 547 18.26 -18.97 30.00
C LEU A 547 19.56 -19.00 30.80
N LEU A 548 20.00 -17.84 31.30
CA LEU A 548 21.09 -17.76 32.24
C LEU A 548 20.67 -18.44 33.54
N ARG A 549 19.49 -18.06 34.09
CA ARG A 549 18.88 -18.62 35.29
C ARG A 549 17.38 -18.84 35.07
N ARG A 550 16.78 -19.79 35.75
CA ARG A 550 15.35 -20.03 35.67
C ARG A 550 14.59 -18.98 36.52
N PRO A 551 13.64 -18.21 35.92
CA PRO A 551 12.79 -17.32 36.70
C PRO A 551 11.85 -18.13 37.61
N GLN A 552 11.32 -17.47 38.61
CA GLN A 552 10.18 -18.02 39.35
C GLN A 552 8.94 -17.86 38.45
N LEU A 553 8.12 -18.92 38.33
CA LEU A 553 7.03 -18.97 37.37
C LEU A 553 5.67 -18.94 38.10
N GLU A 554 4.82 -17.98 37.76
CA GLU A 554 3.42 -17.92 38.13
C GLU A 554 2.54 -17.65 36.90
N LEU A 555 2.50 -18.63 36.01
CA LEU A 555 1.84 -18.54 34.72
C LEU A 555 0.59 -19.40 34.66
N LYS A 556 -0.53 -18.84 34.21
CA LYS A 556 -1.78 -19.55 33.90
C LYS A 556 -1.78 -20.09 32.46
N HIS A 557 -1.09 -19.42 31.53
CA HIS A 557 -0.99 -19.85 30.17
C HIS A 557 -0.04 -21.08 30.04
N SER A 558 -0.63 -22.26 29.93
CA SER A 558 0.12 -23.53 30.01
C SER A 558 1.16 -23.72 28.89
N GLY A 559 0.85 -23.28 27.65
CA GLY A 559 1.76 -23.36 26.50
C GLY A 559 3.01 -22.51 26.72
N PHE A 560 2.84 -21.28 27.15
CA PHE A 560 3.96 -20.38 27.42
C PHE A 560 4.77 -20.85 28.64
N ALA A 561 4.13 -21.33 29.70
CA ALA A 561 4.80 -21.92 30.85
C ALA A 561 5.66 -23.13 30.45
N SER A 562 5.12 -24.01 29.61
CA SER A 562 5.83 -25.19 29.10
C SER A 562 7.02 -24.78 28.23
N PHE A 563 6.88 -23.76 27.39
CA PHE A 563 7.97 -23.20 26.60
C PHE A 563 9.11 -22.70 27.50
N VAL A 564 8.83 -21.82 28.47
CA VAL A 564 9.85 -21.28 29.38
C VAL A 564 10.53 -22.39 30.17
N ALA A 565 9.75 -23.39 30.63
CA ALA A 565 10.29 -24.53 31.36
C ALA A 565 11.21 -25.44 30.49
N SER A 566 10.99 -25.48 29.18
CA SER A 566 11.78 -26.27 28.22
C SER A 566 13.10 -25.63 27.82
N LEU A 567 13.31 -24.34 28.09
CA LEU A 567 14.53 -23.65 27.67
C LEU A 567 15.74 -24.18 28.43
N PRO A 568 16.86 -24.48 27.75
CA PRO A 568 18.10 -24.91 28.38
C PRO A 568 18.65 -23.88 29.35
N LEU A 569 19.14 -24.32 30.50
CA LEU A 569 19.75 -23.48 31.55
C LEU A 569 21.26 -23.45 31.40
N MET A 570 21.85 -22.28 31.64
CA MET A 570 23.29 -22.07 31.71
C MET A 570 23.81 -22.20 33.14
N GLN A 571 22.99 -21.80 34.13
CA GLN A 571 23.31 -21.89 35.58
C GLN A 571 22.18 -22.62 36.32
N SER A 572 22.53 -23.41 37.31
CA SER A 572 21.58 -24.20 38.10
C SER A 572 20.82 -23.40 39.16
N GLU A 573 21.37 -22.23 39.57
CA GLU A 573 20.77 -21.39 40.60
C GLU A 573 19.46 -20.74 40.07
N PRO A 574 18.40 -20.68 40.90
CA PRO A 574 17.18 -19.97 40.51
C PRO A 574 17.43 -18.46 40.39
N GLY A 575 16.76 -17.82 39.46
CA GLY A 575 16.70 -16.36 39.35
C GLY A 575 15.76 -15.75 40.37
N GLU A 576 15.95 -14.46 40.63
CA GLU A 576 15.09 -13.71 41.57
C GLU A 576 13.84 -13.11 40.87
N LEU A 577 13.90 -12.93 39.54
CA LEU A 577 12.81 -12.39 38.75
C LEU A 577 11.58 -13.30 38.77
N LEU A 578 10.44 -12.73 39.11
CA LEU A 578 9.14 -13.40 38.96
C LEU A 578 8.56 -13.15 37.56
N LEU A 579 8.27 -14.23 36.85
CA LEU A 579 7.54 -14.16 35.57
C LEU A 579 6.07 -14.57 35.79
N THR A 580 5.16 -13.65 35.51
CA THR A 580 3.72 -13.87 35.66
C THR A 580 2.94 -13.35 34.43
N ASP A 581 1.77 -13.94 34.16
CA ASP A 581 0.78 -13.45 33.21
C ASP A 581 -0.49 -12.91 33.91
N GLN A 582 -0.40 -12.63 35.22
CA GLN A 582 -1.51 -12.23 36.03
C GLN A 582 -1.31 -10.81 36.58
N LEU A 583 -2.21 -9.90 36.24
CA LEU A 583 -2.31 -8.56 36.86
C LEU A 583 -3.43 -8.51 37.87
N ASN A 584 -3.09 -8.75 39.16
CA ASN A 584 -4.05 -8.86 40.26
C ASN A 584 -3.45 -8.32 41.57
N ASP A 585 -4.23 -8.35 42.67
CA ASP A 585 -3.78 -7.88 43.99
C ASP A 585 -2.54 -8.60 44.50
N TYR A 586 -2.42 -9.91 44.24
CA TYR A 586 -1.24 -10.69 44.62
C TYR A 586 0.04 -10.18 43.94
N THR A 587 -0.06 -9.86 42.66
CA THR A 587 1.09 -9.27 41.91
C THR A 587 1.50 -7.91 42.54
N LEU A 588 0.55 -7.10 42.94
CA LEU A 588 0.80 -5.82 43.62
C LEU A 588 1.44 -6.01 45.01
N GLU A 589 1.01 -7.03 45.76
CA GLU A 589 1.63 -7.36 47.07
C GLU A 589 3.09 -7.80 46.94
N LEU A 590 3.43 -8.57 45.89
CA LEU A 590 4.79 -8.96 45.62
C LEU A 590 5.70 -7.76 45.28
N LEU A 591 5.20 -6.79 44.55
CA LEU A 591 5.92 -5.52 44.28
C LEU A 591 6.19 -4.74 45.57
N GLU A 592 5.20 -4.70 46.51
CA GLU A 592 5.35 -4.06 47.81
C GLU A 592 6.43 -4.74 48.67
N GLN A 593 6.55 -6.07 48.53
CA GLN A 593 7.60 -6.85 49.20
C GLN A 593 9.00 -6.71 48.54
N GLY A 594 9.14 -5.86 47.52
CA GLY A 594 10.40 -5.62 46.83
C GLY A 594 10.74 -6.65 45.75
N ARG A 595 9.74 -7.39 45.27
CA ARG A 595 9.97 -8.36 44.16
C ARG A 595 10.05 -7.65 42.83
N ASP A 596 10.97 -8.12 41.99
CA ASP A 596 11.05 -7.74 40.60
C ASP A 596 10.13 -8.64 39.75
N VAL A 597 9.20 -8.03 39.03
CA VAL A 597 8.13 -8.73 38.29
C VAL A 597 8.24 -8.43 36.79
N LEU A 598 8.29 -9.50 35.97
CA LEU A 598 8.02 -9.43 34.54
C LEU A 598 6.59 -9.94 34.28
N LEU A 599 5.72 -9.01 33.95
CA LEU A 599 4.31 -9.28 33.61
C LEU A 599 4.17 -9.43 32.08
N VAL A 600 3.79 -10.63 31.61
CA VAL A 600 3.40 -10.87 30.23
C VAL A 600 1.89 -10.70 30.13
N TYR A 601 1.47 -9.50 29.76
CA TYR A 601 0.07 -9.08 29.85
C TYR A 601 -0.64 -9.21 28.49
N HIS A 602 -1.86 -9.77 28.52
CA HIS A 602 -2.81 -9.67 27.44
C HIS A 602 -4.19 -9.31 28.01
N ARG A 603 -4.87 -8.34 27.42
CA ARG A 603 -6.16 -7.82 27.91
C ARG A 603 -7.22 -8.89 28.11
N ASP A 604 -7.31 -9.85 27.18
CA ASP A 604 -8.39 -10.84 27.13
C ASP A 604 -8.09 -12.08 28.01
N ASP A 605 -7.01 -12.07 28.80
CA ASP A 605 -6.71 -13.15 29.74
C ASP A 605 -7.70 -13.12 30.92
N PRO A 606 -8.46 -14.20 31.14
CA PRO A 606 -9.56 -14.21 32.12
C PRO A 606 -9.10 -14.18 33.58
N TRP A 607 -7.80 -14.30 33.82
CA TRP A 607 -7.22 -14.25 35.17
C TRP A 607 -6.70 -12.87 35.58
N ASN A 608 -6.79 -11.86 34.70
CA ASN A 608 -6.48 -10.48 35.05
C ASN A 608 -7.62 -9.86 35.86
N GLN A 609 -7.30 -9.36 37.02
CA GLN A 609 -8.22 -8.57 37.86
C GLN A 609 -8.27 -7.12 37.40
N TYR A 610 -7.14 -6.64 36.87
CA TYR A 610 -6.96 -5.24 36.47
C TYR A 610 -6.77 -5.11 34.96
N TYR A 611 -7.24 -3.99 34.45
CA TYR A 611 -7.17 -3.61 33.05
C TYR A 611 -6.12 -2.53 32.81
N LEU A 612 -5.22 -2.76 31.86
CA LEU A 612 -4.36 -1.74 31.29
C LEU A 612 -4.97 -1.27 29.95
N PRO A 613 -5.20 0.05 29.78
CA PRO A 613 -5.78 0.58 28.55
C PRO A 613 -4.83 0.38 27.37
N GLY A 614 -5.38 0.04 26.21
CA GLY A 614 -4.57 -0.20 25.03
C GLY A 614 -5.37 -0.76 23.87
N ALA A 615 -4.67 -1.25 22.86
CA ALA A 615 -5.28 -1.78 21.64
C ALA A 615 -4.58 -3.06 21.15
N LEU A 616 -5.28 -3.86 20.35
CA LEU A 616 -4.65 -4.97 19.64
C LEU A 616 -3.77 -4.47 18.50
N GLU A 617 -2.61 -5.11 18.34
CA GLU A 617 -1.70 -4.85 17.22
C GLU A 617 -2.14 -5.65 15.99
N ARG A 618 -2.30 -4.95 14.88
CA ARG A 618 -2.70 -5.55 13.60
C ARG A 618 -1.63 -5.44 12.52
N CYS A 619 -0.52 -4.74 12.80
CA CYS A 619 0.57 -4.50 11.85
C CYS A 619 0.10 -4.01 10.46
N LYS A 620 -0.92 -3.16 10.43
CA LYS A 620 -1.51 -2.62 9.21
C LYS A 620 -1.31 -1.11 9.13
N PRO A 621 -0.37 -0.61 8.33
CA PRO A 621 -0.16 0.83 8.17
C PRO A 621 -1.22 1.48 7.26
N CYS A 622 -2.43 0.94 7.22
CA CYS A 622 -3.53 1.44 6.41
C CYS A 622 -4.30 2.56 7.13
N ILE A 623 -4.76 3.56 6.39
CA ILE A 623 -5.50 4.68 6.96
C ILE A 623 -6.83 4.26 7.60
N TRP A 624 -7.45 3.21 7.07
CA TRP A 624 -8.76 2.74 7.53
C TRP A 624 -8.72 1.98 8.85
N ASP A 625 -7.55 1.47 9.27
CA ASP A 625 -7.40 0.72 10.50
C ASP A 625 -7.21 1.64 11.72
N ARG A 626 -8.08 1.53 12.72
CA ARG A 626 -8.05 2.37 13.93
C ARG A 626 -7.00 1.94 14.94
N GLY A 627 -6.78 0.65 15.07
CA GLY A 627 -5.80 0.07 15.99
C GLY A 627 -4.43 -0.16 15.37
N SER A 628 -4.18 0.29 14.16
CA SER A 628 -2.96 -0.04 13.42
C SER A 628 -1.72 0.59 14.02
N ASN A 629 -0.63 -0.16 13.92
CA ASN A 629 0.71 0.29 14.21
C ASN A 629 1.40 0.70 12.90
N LEU A 630 1.97 1.90 12.89
CA LEU A 630 2.69 2.42 11.75
C LEU A 630 4.20 2.14 11.81
N GLY A 631 4.66 1.39 12.80
CA GLY A 631 6.07 1.06 12.97
C GLY A 631 6.44 0.82 14.41
N SER A 632 7.66 0.39 14.65
CA SER A 632 8.16 0.01 15.96
C SER A 632 9.52 0.65 16.22
N ILE A 633 9.78 1.01 17.49
CA ILE A 633 11.02 1.63 17.95
C ILE A 633 11.61 0.79 19.07
N LEU A 634 12.84 0.34 18.89
CA LEU A 634 13.62 -0.41 19.85
C LEU A 634 14.57 0.57 20.57
N HIS A 635 14.28 0.89 21.83
CA HIS A 635 15.02 1.91 22.58
C HIS A 635 16.29 1.37 23.26
N LYS A 636 16.42 0.04 23.40
CA LYS A 636 17.51 -0.60 24.12
C LYS A 636 18.45 -1.36 23.16
N ALA A 637 19.76 -1.17 23.35
CA ALA A 637 20.76 -1.83 22.53
C ALA A 637 20.71 -3.36 22.64
N TRP A 638 20.44 -3.90 23.84
CA TRP A 638 20.32 -5.35 24.03
C TRP A 638 19.10 -5.94 23.29
N LEU A 639 17.98 -5.19 23.15
CA LEU A 639 16.85 -5.61 22.33
C LEU A 639 17.22 -5.66 20.84
N GLN A 640 17.96 -4.64 20.38
CA GLN A 640 18.43 -4.59 18.99
C GLN A 640 19.37 -5.77 18.71
N GLU A 641 20.25 -6.13 19.67
CA GLU A 641 21.14 -7.28 19.56
C GLU A 641 20.35 -8.60 19.59
N ALA A 642 19.42 -8.78 20.53
CA ALA A 642 18.61 -9.99 20.67
C ALA A 642 17.77 -10.30 19.43
N LEU A 643 17.34 -9.27 18.72
CA LEU A 643 16.51 -9.35 17.54
C LEU A 643 17.27 -9.20 16.22
N ALA A 644 18.58 -8.91 16.28
CA ALA A 644 19.40 -8.53 15.12
C ALA A 644 18.71 -7.44 14.27
N SER A 645 18.13 -6.46 14.96
CA SER A 645 17.39 -5.33 14.39
C SER A 645 18.10 -4.01 14.70
N GLU A 646 17.88 -3.03 13.85
CA GLU A 646 18.25 -1.64 14.14
C GLU A 646 17.19 -0.99 15.06
N LYS A 647 17.32 0.32 15.29
CA LYS A 647 16.39 1.09 16.13
C LYS A 647 14.92 0.99 15.66
N TYR A 648 14.68 0.85 14.35
CA TYR A 648 13.34 0.74 13.78
C TYR A 648 13.06 -0.67 13.30
N GLY A 649 11.86 -1.17 13.64
CA GLY A 649 11.47 -2.55 13.37
C GLY A 649 11.50 -2.95 11.90
N ASP A 650 11.72 -4.23 11.63
CA ASP A 650 11.75 -4.85 10.31
C ASP A 650 10.89 -6.13 10.31
N LEU A 651 10.88 -6.87 9.21
CA LEU A 651 10.06 -8.07 8.98
C LEU A 651 10.18 -9.15 10.05
N ASN A 652 11.33 -9.26 10.70
CA ASN A 652 11.59 -10.27 11.74
C ASN A 652 10.73 -10.10 13.00
N LEU A 653 10.12 -8.92 13.21
CA LEU A 653 9.32 -8.63 14.40
C LEU A 653 7.85 -9.04 14.25
N TYR A 654 7.44 -9.44 13.05
CA TYR A 654 6.03 -9.63 12.75
C TYR A 654 5.33 -10.65 13.65
N ALA A 655 5.94 -11.81 13.88
CA ALA A 655 5.37 -12.85 14.74
C ALA A 655 5.17 -12.40 16.20
N LEU A 656 6.03 -11.48 16.67
CA LEU A 656 5.94 -10.88 18.01
C LEU A 656 4.76 -9.90 18.13
N LEU A 657 4.47 -9.19 17.06
CA LEU A 657 3.56 -8.05 17.06
C LEU A 657 2.13 -8.43 16.64
N GLU A 658 1.97 -9.37 15.71
CA GLU A 658 0.63 -9.74 15.24
C GLU A 658 -0.22 -10.28 16.40
N GLU A 659 -1.39 -9.69 16.59
CA GLU A 659 -2.33 -10.01 17.68
C GLU A 659 -1.77 -9.77 19.10
N ALA A 660 -0.61 -9.09 19.20
CA ALA A 660 -0.11 -8.61 20.47
C ALA A 660 -0.99 -7.47 21.00
N TYR A 661 -0.94 -7.25 22.29
CA TYR A 661 -1.58 -6.09 22.92
C TYR A 661 -0.55 -4.97 23.06
N LYS A 662 -0.92 -3.71 22.86
CA LYS A 662 -0.09 -2.53 23.12
C LYS A 662 -0.76 -1.63 24.14
N VAL A 663 -0.01 -1.26 25.18
CA VAL A 663 -0.51 -0.40 26.27
C VAL A 663 -0.47 1.05 25.84
N ASN A 664 -1.58 1.77 26.04
CA ASN A 664 -1.66 3.21 25.87
C ASN A 664 -1.13 3.92 27.14
N LEU A 665 -0.05 4.69 27.00
CA LEU A 665 0.62 5.38 28.08
C LEU A 665 0.16 6.84 28.26
N ASP A 666 -0.78 7.35 27.46
CA ASP A 666 -1.21 8.76 27.51
C ASP A 666 -1.73 9.17 28.89
N ASP A 667 -2.51 8.30 29.54
CA ASP A 667 -3.09 8.53 30.86
C ASP A 667 -2.33 7.83 31.99
N PHE A 668 -1.15 7.30 31.73
CA PHE A 668 -0.38 6.62 32.76
C PHE A 668 0.16 7.63 33.78
N PRO A 669 0.09 7.38 35.10
CA PRO A 669 0.42 8.37 36.14
C PRO A 669 1.83 8.94 36.04
N VAL A 670 2.77 8.14 35.61
CA VAL A 670 4.15 8.51 35.29
C VAL A 670 4.55 7.90 33.96
N LEU A 671 5.33 8.59 33.15
CA LEU A 671 5.85 8.01 31.92
C LEU A 671 6.88 6.93 32.29
N PRO A 672 6.59 5.63 32.00
CA PRO A 672 7.54 4.55 32.29
C PRO A 672 8.76 4.61 31.37
N ASP A 673 9.81 3.90 31.73
CA ASP A 673 10.95 3.70 30.85
C ASP A 673 10.55 2.75 29.72
N GLU A 674 10.37 3.30 28.52
CA GLU A 674 10.00 2.53 27.34
C GLU A 674 11.20 1.79 26.74
N TYR A 675 11.01 0.51 26.44
CA TYR A 675 12.04 -0.32 25.80
C TYR A 675 11.67 -0.68 24.37
N PHE A 676 10.37 -0.82 24.11
CA PHE A 676 9.83 -1.10 22.78
C PHE A 676 8.49 -0.38 22.58
N SER A 677 8.47 0.62 21.72
CA SER A 677 7.27 1.40 21.43
C SER A 677 6.67 1.06 20.08
N GLY A 678 5.34 1.09 19.99
CA GLY A 678 4.57 1.12 18.76
C GLY A 678 4.22 2.55 18.35
N VAL A 679 4.09 2.79 17.06
CA VAL A 679 3.78 4.11 16.49
C VAL A 679 2.32 4.17 16.09
N ASP A 680 1.53 5.01 16.75
CA ASP A 680 0.11 5.25 16.40
C ASP A 680 0.00 6.26 15.27
N LYS A 681 -1.09 6.19 14.52
CA LYS A 681 -1.33 7.13 13.43
C LYS A 681 -1.73 8.52 13.97
N PRO A 682 -1.34 9.60 13.25
CA PRO A 682 -1.64 10.96 13.67
C PRO A 682 -3.09 11.38 13.39
N VAL A 683 -3.79 10.60 12.58
CA VAL A 683 -5.13 10.90 12.08
C VAL A 683 -6.00 9.67 12.14
N ARG A 684 -7.23 9.81 12.57
CA ARG A 684 -8.23 8.74 12.48
C ARG A 684 -8.87 8.70 11.10
N ASP A 685 -9.57 7.61 10.84
CA ASP A 685 -10.19 7.35 9.55
C ASP A 685 -11.12 8.49 9.07
N ARG A 686 -11.26 8.57 7.75
CA ARG A 686 -12.02 9.59 7.03
C ARG A 686 -13.54 9.51 7.25
N MET A 687 -14.09 8.43 7.79
CA MET A 687 -15.55 8.22 7.77
C MET A 687 -16.28 9.30 8.55
N LYS A 688 -15.78 9.72 9.70
CA LYS A 688 -16.32 10.88 10.41
C LYS A 688 -16.26 12.14 9.54
N GLY A 689 -15.15 12.36 8.83
CA GLY A 689 -14.99 13.48 7.91
C GLY A 689 -15.94 13.42 6.73
N LEU A 690 -16.09 12.27 6.10
CA LEU A 690 -17.00 12.06 4.96
C LEU A 690 -18.47 12.25 5.37
N LEU A 691 -18.88 11.70 6.51
CA LEU A 691 -20.26 11.74 6.98
C LEU A 691 -20.68 13.11 7.52
N HIS A 692 -19.74 13.88 8.07
CA HIS A 692 -20.02 15.19 8.67
C HIS A 692 -19.51 16.38 7.83
N GLY A 693 -18.92 16.11 6.65
CA GLY A 693 -18.31 17.17 5.84
C GLY A 693 -17.06 17.81 6.49
N VAL A 694 -16.51 17.19 7.54
CA VAL A 694 -15.28 17.64 8.19
C VAL A 694 -14.11 17.02 7.45
N LYS A 695 -13.27 17.85 6.86
CA LYS A 695 -12.15 17.42 6.00
C LYS A 695 -10.90 17.02 6.77
N ASP A 696 -10.78 17.38 8.04
CA ASP A 696 -9.58 17.20 8.85
C ASP A 696 -9.91 16.59 10.20
N PHE A 697 -9.26 15.47 10.50
CA PHE A 697 -9.58 14.70 11.69
C PHE A 697 -8.34 14.41 12.55
N ILE A 698 -7.83 15.44 13.22
CA ILE A 698 -6.85 15.32 14.28
C ILE A 698 -7.58 15.55 15.60
N ASP A 699 -7.79 14.52 16.37
CA ASP A 699 -8.44 14.58 17.66
C ASP A 699 -7.51 14.11 18.80
N GLU A 700 -8.00 14.18 20.04
CA GLU A 700 -7.21 13.83 21.22
C GLU A 700 -6.88 12.35 21.30
N ASP A 701 -7.63 11.52 20.59
CA ASP A 701 -7.49 10.07 20.56
C ASP A 701 -6.53 9.57 19.48
N THR A 702 -5.90 10.48 18.73
CA THR A 702 -4.88 10.13 17.74
C THR A 702 -3.47 10.32 18.30
N LEU A 703 -2.48 9.72 17.66
CA LEU A 703 -1.07 9.80 18.06
C LEU A 703 -0.87 9.40 19.52
N ARG A 704 -1.50 8.29 19.92
CA ARG A 704 -1.38 7.73 21.26
C ARG A 704 0.02 7.18 21.48
N ARG A 705 0.52 7.32 22.72
CA ARG A 705 1.80 6.75 23.10
C ARG A 705 1.64 5.29 23.45
N PHE A 706 1.96 4.39 22.53
CA PHE A 706 1.86 2.94 22.73
C PHE A 706 3.21 2.32 23.05
N SER A 707 3.20 1.37 24.00
CA SER A 707 4.37 0.56 24.30
C SER A 707 4.02 -0.92 24.41
N HIS A 708 4.90 -1.79 23.89
CA HIS A 708 4.83 -3.24 24.04
C HIS A 708 5.74 -3.76 25.15
N LEU A 709 6.77 -2.97 25.51
CA LEU A 709 7.69 -3.30 26.58
C LEU A 709 8.14 -2.03 27.28
N PHE A 710 7.89 -1.95 28.58
CA PHE A 710 8.30 -0.83 29.43
C PHE A 710 8.51 -1.28 30.86
N ALA A 711 9.20 -0.48 31.66
CA ALA A 711 9.46 -0.76 33.07
C ALA A 711 9.31 0.48 33.95
N LEU A 712 8.99 0.25 35.21
CA LEU A 712 8.93 1.26 36.26
C LEU A 712 9.23 0.63 37.63
N ARG A 713 9.74 1.43 38.56
CA ARG A 713 9.83 1.07 39.96
C ARG A 713 8.48 1.25 40.62
N VAL A 714 8.05 0.25 41.38
CA VAL A 714 6.79 0.28 42.13
C VAL A 714 7.04 -0.14 43.57
N GLY A 715 6.87 0.78 44.48
CA GLY A 715 7.20 0.55 45.90
C GLY A 715 8.68 0.22 46.05
N GLN A 716 9.01 -0.96 46.58
CA GLN A 716 10.40 -1.43 46.73
C GLN A 716 10.85 -2.35 45.59
N GLY A 717 9.96 -2.81 44.73
CA GLY A 717 10.22 -3.68 43.57
C GLY A 717 10.24 -2.94 42.24
N SER A 718 10.30 -3.71 41.16
CA SER A 718 10.15 -3.20 39.79
C SER A 718 9.10 -4.00 39.01
N LEU A 719 8.34 -3.31 38.18
CA LEU A 719 7.37 -3.89 37.25
C LEU A 719 7.83 -3.67 35.82
N SER A 720 8.15 -4.74 35.14
CA SER A 720 8.34 -4.74 33.70
C SER A 720 7.10 -5.33 33.02
N VAL A 721 6.48 -4.60 32.09
CA VAL A 721 5.29 -5.04 31.37
C VAL A 721 5.68 -5.40 29.95
N CYS A 722 5.38 -6.63 29.54
CA CYS A 722 5.60 -7.16 28.19
C CYS A 722 4.26 -7.56 27.59
N THR A 723 3.93 -7.10 26.42
CA THR A 723 2.65 -7.37 25.76
C THR A 723 2.82 -8.02 24.38
N PHE A 724 4.00 -8.54 24.07
CA PHE A 724 4.24 -9.31 22.86
C PHE A 724 3.36 -10.57 22.84
N ASN A 725 3.07 -11.05 21.63
CA ASN A 725 2.25 -12.24 21.47
C ASN A 725 2.92 -13.46 22.13
N LYS A 726 2.40 -13.91 23.26
CA LYS A 726 2.90 -15.04 24.04
C LYS A 726 2.73 -16.40 23.34
N ASP A 727 1.92 -16.48 22.28
CA ASP A 727 1.74 -17.68 21.47
C ASP A 727 2.74 -17.76 20.31
N SER A 728 3.54 -16.72 20.10
CA SER A 728 4.55 -16.63 19.04
C SER A 728 5.89 -17.32 19.38
N TRP A 729 6.04 -17.91 20.56
CA TRP A 729 7.32 -18.47 21.04
C TRP A 729 7.95 -19.56 20.14
N GLN A 730 7.19 -20.13 19.21
CA GLN A 730 7.72 -21.03 18.17
C GLN A 730 8.53 -20.29 17.10
N ASP A 731 8.32 -18.98 16.93
CA ASP A 731 9.14 -18.17 16.06
C ASP A 731 10.53 -17.91 16.68
N PRO A 732 11.63 -18.09 15.91
CA PRO A 732 12.98 -17.94 16.45
C PRO A 732 13.28 -16.55 17.05
N ALA A 733 12.71 -15.47 16.48
CA ALA A 733 12.88 -14.11 17.00
C ALA A 733 12.16 -13.95 18.35
N ALA A 734 10.94 -14.50 18.48
CA ALA A 734 10.19 -14.48 19.72
C ALA A 734 10.89 -15.27 20.84
N ALA A 735 11.38 -16.47 20.54
CA ALA A 735 12.15 -17.27 21.49
C ALA A 735 13.43 -16.53 21.97
N SER A 736 14.16 -15.90 21.05
CA SER A 736 15.34 -15.08 21.36
C SER A 736 15.00 -13.90 22.25
N LEU A 737 13.90 -13.18 21.93
CA LEU A 737 13.44 -12.07 22.73
C LEU A 737 13.07 -12.46 24.14
N PHE A 738 12.21 -13.49 24.32
CA PHE A 738 11.78 -13.92 25.67
C PHE A 738 12.97 -14.39 26.52
N ALA A 739 13.96 -15.09 25.93
CA ALA A 739 15.17 -15.44 26.66
C ALA A 739 15.95 -14.18 27.09
N SER A 740 16.09 -13.20 26.21
CA SER A 740 16.80 -11.94 26.51
C SER A 740 16.06 -11.08 27.54
N LEU A 741 14.72 -11.06 27.54
CA LEU A 741 13.94 -10.39 28.59
C LEU A 741 14.27 -10.96 29.97
N LEU A 742 14.33 -12.29 30.11
CA LEU A 742 14.60 -12.97 31.36
C LEU A 742 16.07 -12.83 31.81
N GLU A 743 16.98 -12.46 30.92
CA GLU A 743 18.38 -12.19 31.23
C GLU A 743 18.63 -10.73 31.62
N HIS A 744 17.96 -9.78 30.99
CA HIS A 744 18.24 -8.34 31.13
C HIS A 744 17.31 -7.62 32.11
N LEU A 745 16.15 -8.23 32.44
CA LEU A 745 15.21 -7.61 33.38
C LEU A 745 15.34 -8.17 34.81
N PRO A 746 15.14 -7.35 35.85
CA PRO A 746 14.98 -5.90 35.76
C PRO A 746 16.28 -5.19 35.39
N GLU A 747 16.18 -4.09 34.65
CA GLU A 747 17.34 -3.23 34.45
C GLU A 747 17.72 -2.53 35.75
N LYS A 748 19.02 -2.34 35.97
CA LYS A 748 19.58 -1.72 37.21
C LYS A 748 19.17 -0.27 37.38
N GLU A 749 18.96 0.45 36.29
CA GLU A 749 18.65 1.88 36.26
C GLU A 749 17.29 2.14 35.65
N ILE A 750 16.21 1.78 36.37
CA ILE A 750 14.85 2.21 36.04
C ILE A 750 14.65 3.58 36.68
N ARG A 751 14.28 4.59 35.87
CA ARG A 751 14.14 5.99 36.30
C ARG A 751 12.71 6.33 36.72
N ALA A 752 11.71 5.74 36.04
CA ALA A 752 10.32 5.97 36.34
C ALA A 752 9.96 5.31 37.68
N GLU A 753 9.41 6.10 38.61
CA GLU A 753 8.96 5.61 39.92
C GLU A 753 7.47 5.95 40.12
N LEU A 754 6.71 5.00 40.64
CA LEU A 754 5.30 5.15 40.96
C LEU A 754 5.00 4.50 42.31
N GLY A 755 4.24 5.22 43.16
CA GLY A 755 3.78 4.67 44.43
C GLY A 755 2.84 3.49 44.19
N LEU A 756 2.90 2.46 45.06
CA LEU A 756 2.01 1.30 44.93
C LEU A 756 0.53 1.70 45.01
N SER A 757 0.16 2.63 45.91
CA SER A 757 -1.19 3.15 46.05
C SER A 757 -1.65 3.87 44.77
N GLU A 758 -0.78 4.68 44.17
CA GLU A 758 -1.09 5.40 42.92
C GLU A 758 -1.29 4.42 41.76
N LEU A 759 -0.43 3.39 41.64
CA LEU A 759 -0.63 2.32 40.66
C LEU A 759 -1.96 1.59 40.87
N ARG A 760 -2.29 1.24 42.14
CA ARG A 760 -3.56 0.56 42.47
C ARG A 760 -4.77 1.42 42.11
N GLU A 761 -4.76 2.69 42.44
CA GLU A 761 -5.82 3.64 42.12
C GLU A 761 -5.99 3.78 40.61
N TYR A 762 -4.89 3.90 39.88
CA TYR A 762 -4.92 3.95 38.41
C TYR A 762 -5.55 2.68 37.84
N LEU A 763 -5.07 1.50 38.24
CA LEU A 763 -5.58 0.22 37.73
C LEU A 763 -7.07 0.02 38.06
N GLN A 764 -7.50 0.39 39.26
CA GLN A 764 -8.91 0.34 39.65
C GLN A 764 -9.77 1.28 38.79
N ALA A 765 -9.30 2.51 38.55
CA ALA A 765 -10.01 3.48 37.72
C ALA A 765 -10.12 3.00 36.26
N GLN A 766 -9.03 2.46 35.69
CA GLN A 766 -9.07 1.92 34.32
C GLN A 766 -9.97 0.68 34.21
N THR A 767 -9.95 -0.20 35.23
CA THR A 767 -10.79 -1.40 35.26
C THR A 767 -12.28 -1.03 35.38
N ALA A 768 -12.63 -0.06 36.22
CA ALA A 768 -13.99 0.45 36.36
C ALA A 768 -14.49 1.13 35.08
N ARG A 769 -13.60 1.81 34.33
CA ARG A 769 -13.92 2.43 33.06
C ARG A 769 -14.13 1.40 31.96
N GLY A 770 -13.38 0.30 31.98
CA GLY A 770 -13.36 -0.72 30.96
C GLY A 770 -12.65 -0.29 29.65
N PRO A 771 -12.62 -1.17 28.66
CA PRO A 771 -12.00 -0.86 27.39
C PRO A 771 -12.74 0.25 26.65
N ARG A 772 -11.98 1.22 26.13
CA ARG A 772 -12.54 2.25 25.25
C ARG A 772 -12.96 1.59 23.96
N ARG A 773 -14.01 2.13 23.34
CA ARG A 773 -14.50 1.66 22.06
C ARG A 773 -13.40 1.67 20.97
N GLU A 774 -12.60 2.74 20.93
CA GLU A 774 -11.47 2.92 20.02
C GLU A 774 -10.38 1.86 20.19
N ASP A 775 -10.26 1.29 21.38
CA ASP A 775 -9.28 0.25 21.69
C ASP A 775 -9.76 -1.15 21.28
N VAL A 776 -11.06 -1.30 21.03
CA VAL A 776 -11.69 -2.58 20.66
C VAL A 776 -11.94 -2.68 19.15
N MET A 777 -12.17 -1.54 18.49
CA MET A 777 -12.52 -1.49 17.06
C MET A 777 -11.29 -1.23 16.22
N ASN A 778 -10.94 -2.18 15.38
CA ASN A 778 -9.74 -2.13 14.54
C ASN A 778 -9.98 -1.57 13.15
N HIS A 779 -11.21 -1.68 12.62
CA HIS A 779 -11.54 -1.24 11.28
C HIS A 779 -12.98 -0.71 11.22
N PHE A 780 -13.23 0.32 10.41
CA PHE A 780 -14.59 0.87 10.35
C PHE A 780 -15.60 -0.10 9.72
N TRP A 781 -15.18 -0.99 8.82
CA TRP A 781 -16.03 -2.03 8.23
C TRP A 781 -16.49 -3.10 9.25
N GLU A 782 -15.73 -3.30 10.35
CA GLU A 782 -16.19 -4.17 11.45
C GLU A 782 -17.47 -3.64 12.11
N ILE A 783 -17.75 -2.37 11.91
CA ILE A 783 -18.92 -1.70 12.47
C ILE A 783 -20.19 -2.14 11.75
N ASP A 784 -20.13 -2.39 10.45
CA ASP A 784 -21.30 -2.80 9.67
C ASP A 784 -21.80 -4.22 10.03
N ASN A 785 -20.96 -5.04 10.64
CA ASN A 785 -21.25 -6.42 10.99
C ASN A 785 -21.46 -6.66 12.49
N LYS A 786 -21.41 -5.61 13.33
CA LYS A 786 -21.60 -5.74 14.78
C LYS A 786 -23.05 -5.57 15.21
N PRO A 787 -23.45 -6.23 16.32
CA PRO A 787 -24.78 -6.08 16.89
C PRO A 787 -25.08 -4.63 17.30
N VAL A 788 -26.37 -4.37 17.47
CA VAL A 788 -27.03 -3.07 17.77
C VAL A 788 -26.41 -2.24 18.91
N GLU A 789 -25.55 -2.82 19.71
CA GLU A 789 -24.85 -2.15 20.84
C GLU A 789 -23.89 -1.04 20.39
N ASP A 790 -23.51 -1.00 19.10
CA ASP A 790 -22.63 0.01 18.51
C ASP A 790 -23.37 1.18 17.83
N THR A 791 -24.68 1.31 18.07
CA THR A 791 -25.50 2.41 17.50
C THR A 791 -24.99 3.81 17.86
N LEU A 792 -24.45 3.97 19.06
CA LEU A 792 -23.90 5.25 19.54
C LEU A 792 -22.78 5.78 18.65
N PHE A 793 -21.91 4.93 18.13
CA PHE A 793 -20.84 5.37 17.23
C PHE A 793 -21.39 5.92 15.91
N TRP A 794 -22.37 5.25 15.35
CA TRP A 794 -22.98 5.69 14.10
C TRP A 794 -23.80 6.97 14.29
N GLU A 795 -24.44 7.10 15.45
CA GLU A 795 -25.14 8.32 15.84
C GLU A 795 -24.15 9.49 16.00
N GLU A 796 -23.01 9.27 16.66
CA GLU A 796 -21.91 10.23 16.73
C GLU A 796 -21.33 10.59 15.36
N CYS A 797 -21.33 9.63 14.43
CA CYS A 797 -20.96 9.85 13.04
C CYS A 797 -22.10 10.44 12.19
N GLY A 798 -23.28 10.74 12.77
CA GLY A 798 -24.45 11.29 12.07
C GLY A 798 -25.20 10.26 11.21
N VAL A 799 -24.89 8.97 11.34
CA VAL A 799 -25.57 7.90 10.62
C VAL A 799 -26.72 7.36 11.48
N ASN A 800 -27.94 7.60 11.06
CA ASN A 800 -29.14 7.06 11.74
C ASN A 800 -29.40 5.61 11.31
N LEU A 801 -28.94 4.65 12.10
CA LEU A 801 -29.12 3.22 11.83
C LEU A 801 -30.58 2.76 11.94
N ALA A 802 -31.46 3.51 12.59
CA ALA A 802 -32.90 3.17 12.65
C ALA A 802 -33.58 3.19 11.26
N LYS A 803 -32.97 3.84 10.26
CA LYS A 803 -33.43 3.83 8.87
C LYS A 803 -32.96 2.61 8.06
N LYS A 804 -32.11 1.75 8.65
CA LYS A 804 -31.59 0.53 7.98
C LYS A 804 -32.38 -0.75 8.30
N LYS A 805 -33.52 -0.69 9.01
CA LYS A 805 -34.37 -1.86 9.30
C LYS A 805 -35.52 -1.98 8.31
#